data_3d0f5750a9713e906ee18574b2868cbd
#
_entry.id   3d0f5750a9713e906ee18574b2868cbd
#
_cell.length_a   1.000
_cell.length_b   1.000
_cell.length_c   1.000
_cell.angle_alpha   90.00
_cell.angle_beta   90.00
_cell.angle_gamma   90.00
#
_symmetry.space_group_name_H-M   'P 1'
#
loop_
_entity.id
_entity.type
_entity.pdbx_description
1 polymer ?
#
loop_
_entity_poly.entity_id
_entity_poly.type
_entity_poly.pdbx_seq_one_letter_code
_entity_poly.pdbx_strand_id
1 'polypeptide(L)'
;MKRSIITKVFAIAIILFFINSINTNAQQSAKVYKYETVPNDPLNARIYHLDNGLTVYMTVYKNAPRIQTYIATRAGSKNDPKDATGLAHYLEHMLFKGTDKYGSKDYAKEKVELDKIENLFEVYRKTKEETARKNIYHQIDSISGYASTFAIANEYDKMLSNIGAKGTNAYTWLEQTVYVNDIPSNQLDKWTTIESERFRNPVMRLFHTELEAVYEEKNRGLDNDGEKSWEALFEGLFPNNTYGSQTTIGTIDHLKNPSLTEIKKYFHTYYVPNNMAICLSGDFDPDATIKMIDVKFGSWEYKPVPVYQPYIEKPITAPIIKNLLGPDAENVMIGYRFPGIGSKEADMIMLVNKILSNGKAGLIDLNLNQQQKVLEADAFDMEFKDYSVDILNGSPKEGQTLEQLKDLLLEQIEKIKKGDFPDWLLSAVITDMKLQQTKMFESNGARADAFVSSFITGRDWKESITTIDRLSKITKQQVIDFVKANYTNNYVLTYKRTGEDKSVQKVEKPTITPVSVNRDDQSEFVKNIINGPTKDIEPVFIDYDKDIQKSTLNNNVQILYNENTENKTFDMYYVLDMGTNQNKKLDVAINYLKYLGTKDLTAEALQQEFYKLGCSFDVYVGEDQIWVSLNGLTENIEKATKLFEDVLANPQPNDEALKNVESDILKKRADAKLNKGEILFGGLYSYGKYGKYSPYTNILSSEELKNLNSAELISIIKDVTSYQHRILYYGNNKLPELTAMLNKLHKTPEKLKPVPLPVKFQELEANSNVYIVDYDMKQAEVILLSKDGIYNKENASISRLFNEYFGGGMASVVFQEMRESKALAYSVYSNYSNARKKTENNYVFSYIGTQADKLPEAMSGMMDLINKMPESDNNFKASKEAIIQGIRSERITKSNILFNYENAQKLGLTYDIRMDIFKNVPNLSMTDMKNFEQDHLKNKQYTVLVIGKKESLDLKTLEKYGKVTFLSLPEIFGY
;
A
#
# COMPACT_ATOMS: atom_id res chain seq x y z
N MET A 1 3.16 -45.65 81.47
CA MET A 1 4.09 -44.75 80.77
C MET A 1 4.30 -45.09 79.27
N LYS A 2 4.06 -46.29 78.74
CA LYS A 2 4.25 -46.64 77.29
C LYS A 2 3.15 -46.16 76.34
N ARG A 3 1.93 -45.84 76.76
CA ARG A 3 0.84 -45.31 75.87
C ARG A 3 0.92 -43.80 75.58
N SER A 4 1.57 -43.01 76.43
CA SER A 4 1.73 -41.60 76.30
C SER A 4 2.82 -41.15 75.28
N ILE A 5 3.83 -42.05 75.08
CA ILE A 5 4.91 -41.73 74.14
C ILE A 5 4.49 -42.02 72.70
N ILE A 6 3.68 -43.05 72.43
CA ILE A 6 3.20 -43.36 71.04
C ILE A 6 2.24 -42.27 70.54
N THR A 7 1.39 -41.72 71.43
CA THR A 7 0.47 -40.64 71.01
C THR A 7 1.20 -39.32 70.71
N LYS A 8 2.30 -39.01 71.43
CA LYS A 8 3.14 -37.84 71.17
C LYS A 8 4.01 -37.97 69.90
N VAL A 9 4.51 -39.19 69.60
CA VAL A 9 5.25 -39.46 68.38
C VAL A 9 4.32 -39.36 67.13
N PHE A 10 3.09 -39.86 67.25
CA PHE A 10 2.08 -39.73 66.18
C PHE A 10 1.64 -38.27 65.93
N ALA A 11 1.46 -37.49 67.01
CA ALA A 11 1.16 -36.05 66.88
C ALA A 11 2.29 -35.21 66.22
N ILE A 12 3.56 -35.55 66.57
CA ILE A 12 4.73 -34.90 65.94
C ILE A 12 4.90 -35.35 64.47
N ALA A 13 4.61 -36.64 64.14
CA ALA A 13 4.61 -37.10 62.76
C ALA A 13 3.53 -36.47 61.90
N ILE A 14 2.34 -36.22 62.44
CA ILE A 14 1.24 -35.53 61.74
C ILE A 14 1.54 -34.02 61.57
N ILE A 15 2.15 -33.36 62.55
CA ILE A 15 2.56 -31.96 62.41
C ILE A 15 3.72 -31.80 61.42
N LEU A 16 4.68 -32.75 61.35
CA LEU A 16 5.72 -32.75 60.35
C LEU A 16 5.18 -33.08 58.93
N PHE A 17 4.12 -33.85 58.82
CA PHE A 17 3.43 -34.10 57.53
C PHE A 17 2.61 -32.87 57.04
N PHE A 18 1.99 -32.13 57.98
CA PHE A 18 1.30 -30.89 57.65
C PHE A 18 2.26 -29.73 57.36
N ILE A 19 3.42 -29.67 57.99
CA ILE A 19 4.47 -28.66 57.72
C ILE A 19 5.13 -28.92 56.36
N ASN A 20 5.29 -30.17 55.92
CA ASN A 20 5.76 -30.51 54.59
C ASN A 20 4.69 -30.36 53.48
N SER A 21 3.38 -30.31 53.81
CA SER A 21 2.32 -30.09 52.84
C SER A 21 2.04 -28.58 52.62
N ILE A 22 2.57 -27.71 53.48
CA ILE A 22 2.41 -26.25 53.32
C ILE A 22 3.58 -25.62 52.56
N ASN A 23 4.71 -26.35 52.40
CA ASN A 23 5.90 -25.84 51.69
C ASN A 23 6.08 -26.35 50.27
N THR A 24 5.04 -26.93 49.65
CA THR A 24 5.07 -27.22 48.20
C THR A 24 4.23 -26.26 47.35
N ASN A 25 4.01 -25.05 47.82
CA ASN A 25 3.92 -23.94 46.87
C ASN A 25 5.37 -23.65 46.51
N ALA A 26 5.93 -24.42 45.57
CA ALA A 26 7.05 -23.99 44.77
C ALA A 26 6.62 -22.62 44.22
N GLN A 27 7.15 -21.57 44.77
CA GLN A 27 7.20 -20.27 44.07
C GLN A 27 7.88 -20.63 42.76
N GLN A 28 7.07 -20.86 41.71
CA GLN A 28 7.55 -20.93 40.35
C GLN A 28 8.24 -19.58 40.19
N SER A 29 9.58 -19.57 40.23
CA SER A 29 10.35 -18.35 40.02
C SER A 29 9.82 -17.79 38.72
N ALA A 30 9.28 -16.57 38.74
CA ALA A 30 8.70 -15.95 37.58
C ALA A 30 9.72 -16.03 36.45
N LYS A 31 9.35 -16.63 35.32
CA LYS A 31 10.24 -16.80 34.16
C LYS A 31 10.79 -15.41 33.79
N VAL A 32 12.09 -15.26 33.82
CA VAL A 32 12.78 -14.02 33.41
C VAL A 32 13.06 -14.12 31.93
N TYR A 33 12.46 -13.23 31.14
CA TYR A 33 12.69 -13.16 29.72
C TYR A 33 13.92 -12.29 29.43
N LYS A 34 14.94 -12.90 28.89
CA LYS A 34 16.13 -12.18 28.42
C LYS A 34 15.89 -11.64 27.03
N TYR A 35 16.44 -10.48 26.75
CA TYR A 35 16.36 -9.85 25.44
C TYR A 35 17.69 -9.21 25.04
N GLU A 36 17.90 -9.10 23.75
CA GLU A 36 19.02 -8.40 23.15
C GLU A 36 18.64 -6.93 22.93
N THR A 37 19.63 -6.05 23.05
CA THR A 37 19.51 -4.61 22.73
C THR A 37 20.78 -4.15 22.02
N VAL A 38 20.66 -3.11 21.24
CA VAL A 38 21.80 -2.49 20.58
C VAL A 38 22.02 -1.07 21.15
N PRO A 39 23.23 -0.71 21.58
CA PRO A 39 23.52 0.64 22.04
C PRO A 39 23.25 1.68 20.96
N ASN A 40 22.63 2.81 21.34
CA ASN A 40 22.23 3.90 20.45
C ASN A 40 21.24 3.51 19.34
N ASP A 41 20.49 2.41 19.52
CA ASP A 41 19.40 2.06 18.63
C ASP A 41 18.28 3.11 18.71
N PRO A 42 17.94 3.82 17.63
CA PRO A 42 16.89 4.82 17.63
C PRO A 42 15.50 4.22 17.92
N LEU A 43 15.32 2.91 17.72
CA LEU A 43 14.08 2.20 18.02
C LEU A 43 14.03 1.68 19.46
N ASN A 44 15.15 1.66 20.19
CA ASN A 44 15.27 0.99 21.49
C ASN A 44 14.69 -0.43 21.46
N ALA A 45 15.00 -1.18 20.42
CA ALA A 45 14.45 -2.51 20.19
C ALA A 45 14.81 -3.48 21.32
N ARG A 46 13.84 -4.33 21.66
CA ARG A 46 14.04 -5.53 22.48
C ARG A 46 13.79 -6.76 21.63
N ILE A 47 14.78 -7.64 21.52
CA ILE A 47 14.69 -8.87 20.72
C ILE A 47 14.73 -10.05 21.68
N TYR A 48 13.66 -10.81 21.68
CA TYR A 48 13.50 -11.99 22.51
C TYR A 48 13.56 -13.25 21.65
N HIS A 49 14.18 -14.31 22.20
CA HIS A 49 14.14 -15.65 21.63
C HIS A 49 13.46 -16.57 22.63
N LEU A 50 12.30 -17.11 22.28
CA LEU A 50 11.58 -18.06 23.12
C LEU A 50 12.22 -19.44 23.04
N ASP A 51 11.93 -20.29 24.04
CA ASP A 51 12.55 -21.63 24.16
C ASP A 51 12.27 -22.54 22.95
N ASN A 52 11.16 -22.30 22.23
CA ASN A 52 10.78 -23.00 21.01
C ASN A 52 11.38 -22.38 19.73
N GLY A 53 12.23 -21.36 19.84
CA GLY A 53 12.91 -20.72 18.73
C GLY A 53 12.15 -19.55 18.09
N LEU A 54 10.92 -19.21 18.54
CA LEU A 54 10.20 -18.05 18.06
C LEU A 54 10.94 -16.76 18.43
N THR A 55 11.20 -15.90 17.45
CA THR A 55 11.82 -14.60 17.68
C THR A 55 10.76 -13.52 17.82
N VAL A 56 10.90 -12.63 18.80
CA VAL A 56 9.97 -11.52 19.02
C VAL A 56 10.74 -10.21 19.08
N TYR A 57 10.44 -9.33 18.12
CA TYR A 57 10.97 -7.97 18.04
C TYR A 57 9.96 -6.98 18.59
N MET A 58 10.37 -6.07 19.43
CA MET A 58 9.51 -5.08 20.06
C MET A 58 10.15 -3.70 20.08
N THR A 59 9.40 -2.68 19.68
CA THR A 59 9.74 -1.26 19.92
C THR A 59 8.52 -0.49 20.38
N VAL A 60 8.70 0.36 21.39
CA VAL A 60 7.60 1.17 21.93
C VAL A 60 7.58 2.53 21.26
N TYR A 61 6.41 2.89 20.70
CA TYR A 61 6.17 4.22 20.12
C TYR A 61 4.71 4.62 20.33
N LYS A 62 4.47 5.58 21.22
CA LYS A 62 3.14 5.91 21.77
C LYS A 62 2.48 7.12 21.14
N ASN A 63 2.63 7.32 19.84
CA ASN A 63 1.96 8.42 19.11
C ASN A 63 0.43 8.22 19.01
N ALA A 64 -0.02 6.99 19.05
CA ALA A 64 -1.42 6.59 19.14
C ALA A 64 -1.55 5.32 19.99
N PRO A 65 -2.70 5.06 20.63
CA PRO A 65 -2.92 3.82 21.38
C PRO A 65 -3.21 2.66 20.41
N ARG A 66 -2.26 2.40 19.53
CA ARG A 66 -2.30 1.34 18.51
C ARG A 66 -0.98 0.59 18.46
N ILE A 67 -1.01 -0.61 17.92
CA ILE A 67 0.14 -1.49 17.74
C ILE A 67 0.11 -2.01 16.31
N GLN A 68 1.16 -1.71 15.57
CA GLN A 68 1.44 -2.37 14.30
C GLN A 68 2.07 -3.73 14.59
N THR A 69 1.52 -4.75 13.97
CA THR A 69 1.94 -6.14 14.16
C THR A 69 2.27 -6.78 12.84
N TYR A 70 3.37 -7.55 12.81
CA TYR A 70 3.71 -8.45 11.71
C TYR A 70 4.02 -9.83 12.28
N ILE A 71 3.51 -10.87 11.63
CA ILE A 71 3.97 -12.24 11.81
C ILE A 71 4.65 -12.67 10.52
N ALA A 72 5.95 -12.82 10.57
CA ALA A 72 6.80 -13.09 9.42
C ALA A 72 7.29 -14.54 9.45
N THR A 73 7.22 -15.21 8.30
CA THR A 73 7.76 -16.56 8.08
C THR A 73 8.87 -16.49 7.04
N ARG A 74 10.04 -17.09 7.31
CA ARG A 74 11.15 -17.22 6.34
C ARG A 74 10.84 -18.30 5.31
N ALA A 75 9.78 -18.10 4.55
CA ALA A 75 9.35 -18.98 3.48
C ALA A 75 8.54 -18.17 2.46
N GLY A 76 8.91 -18.25 1.22
CA GLY A 76 8.28 -17.59 0.10
C GLY A 76 8.36 -18.45 -1.16
N SER A 77 8.14 -17.88 -2.33
CA SER A 77 8.12 -18.63 -3.58
C SER A 77 9.43 -19.36 -3.91
N LYS A 78 10.57 -18.89 -3.37
CA LYS A 78 11.84 -19.61 -3.53
C LYS A 78 11.84 -21.02 -2.94
N ASN A 79 10.94 -21.27 -2.00
CA ASN A 79 10.81 -22.54 -1.30
C ASN A 79 9.77 -23.48 -1.95
N ASP A 80 9.08 -23.02 -2.99
CA ASP A 80 8.12 -23.85 -3.72
C ASP A 80 8.82 -25.03 -4.41
N PRO A 81 8.20 -26.22 -4.43
CA PRO A 81 8.67 -27.32 -5.26
C PRO A 81 8.65 -26.93 -6.75
N LYS A 82 9.64 -27.38 -7.51
CA LYS A 82 9.76 -27.04 -8.95
C LYS A 82 8.57 -27.51 -9.79
N ASP A 83 7.86 -28.55 -9.36
CA ASP A 83 6.68 -29.12 -10.02
C ASP A 83 5.35 -28.65 -9.41
N ALA A 84 5.40 -27.66 -8.50
CA ALA A 84 4.22 -27.09 -7.84
C ALA A 84 4.53 -25.66 -7.35
N THR A 85 4.77 -24.73 -8.27
CA THR A 85 5.04 -23.32 -7.95
C THR A 85 3.75 -22.57 -7.59
N GLY A 86 3.86 -21.51 -6.80
CA GLY A 86 2.73 -20.72 -6.29
C GLY A 86 2.16 -21.23 -4.97
N LEU A 87 2.77 -22.26 -4.34
CA LEU A 87 2.27 -22.83 -3.09
C LEU A 87 2.34 -21.86 -1.92
N ALA A 88 3.44 -21.10 -1.81
CA ALA A 88 3.61 -20.11 -0.76
C ALA A 88 2.49 -19.06 -0.79
N HIS A 89 2.21 -18.52 -1.97
CA HIS A 89 1.17 -17.52 -2.19
C HIS A 89 -0.23 -18.11 -1.96
N TYR A 90 -0.48 -19.31 -2.48
CA TYR A 90 -1.78 -19.96 -2.29
C TYR A 90 -2.05 -20.28 -0.81
N LEU A 91 -1.02 -20.73 -0.06
CA LEU A 91 -1.12 -20.98 1.38
C LEU A 91 -1.43 -19.67 2.14
N GLU A 92 -0.86 -18.55 1.72
CA GLU A 92 -1.19 -17.24 2.30
C GLU A 92 -2.70 -17.01 2.29
N HIS A 93 -3.36 -17.18 1.13
CA HIS A 93 -4.81 -17.07 0.98
C HIS A 93 -5.58 -18.04 1.89
N MET A 94 -5.11 -19.30 1.95
CA MET A 94 -5.78 -20.33 2.75
C MET A 94 -5.73 -20.06 4.26
N LEU A 95 -4.74 -19.30 4.75
CA LEU A 95 -4.64 -18.93 6.16
C LEU A 95 -5.70 -17.90 6.62
N PHE A 96 -6.49 -17.35 5.71
CA PHE A 96 -7.68 -16.53 6.02
C PHE A 96 -8.96 -17.35 6.17
N LYS A 97 -8.96 -18.64 5.81
CA LYS A 97 -10.18 -19.47 5.76
C LYS A 97 -10.54 -20.12 7.10
N GLY A 98 -9.72 -19.96 8.12
CA GLY A 98 -9.97 -20.42 9.49
C GLY A 98 -9.31 -21.75 9.83
N THR A 99 -9.68 -22.29 11.01
CA THR A 99 -9.10 -23.48 11.61
C THR A 99 -10.17 -24.54 11.92
N ASP A 100 -9.82 -25.56 12.68
CA ASP A 100 -10.78 -26.52 13.22
C ASP A 100 -11.66 -25.94 14.35
N LYS A 101 -11.35 -24.73 14.89
CA LYS A 101 -12.11 -24.05 15.93
C LYS A 101 -12.99 -22.90 15.42
N TYR A 102 -12.65 -22.30 14.30
CA TYR A 102 -13.44 -21.25 13.68
C TYR A 102 -13.46 -21.39 12.16
N GLY A 103 -14.44 -20.78 11.50
CA GLY A 103 -14.69 -20.90 10.07
C GLY A 103 -15.64 -22.05 9.71
N SER A 104 -16.15 -22.79 10.69
CA SER A 104 -17.08 -23.88 10.47
C SER A 104 -18.11 -23.97 11.61
N LYS A 105 -19.34 -24.30 11.27
CA LYS A 105 -20.38 -24.64 12.25
C LYS A 105 -20.35 -26.10 12.70
N ASP A 106 -19.74 -27.01 11.92
CA ASP A 106 -19.57 -28.44 12.25
C ASP A 106 -18.32 -28.98 11.53
N TYR A 107 -17.16 -28.74 12.10
CA TYR A 107 -15.90 -29.15 11.51
C TYR A 107 -15.79 -30.67 11.35
N ALA A 108 -16.38 -31.46 12.23
CA ALA A 108 -16.30 -32.92 12.14
C ALA A 108 -16.96 -33.46 10.87
N LYS A 109 -18.11 -32.90 10.46
CA LYS A 109 -18.78 -33.23 9.20
C LYS A 109 -18.04 -32.60 8.00
N GLU A 110 -17.66 -31.34 8.11
CA GLU A 110 -16.89 -30.64 7.07
C GLU A 110 -15.62 -31.40 6.69
N LYS A 111 -14.85 -31.87 7.68
CA LYS A 111 -13.59 -32.60 7.49
C LYS A 111 -13.75 -33.83 6.59
N VAL A 112 -14.83 -34.57 6.74
CA VAL A 112 -15.08 -35.76 5.92
C VAL A 112 -15.16 -35.40 4.43
N GLU A 113 -15.77 -34.26 4.11
CA GLU A 113 -15.90 -33.80 2.73
C GLU A 113 -14.59 -33.17 2.23
N LEU A 114 -13.87 -32.43 3.09
CA LEU A 114 -12.56 -31.87 2.76
C LEU A 114 -11.53 -32.96 2.46
N ASP A 115 -11.54 -34.08 3.18
CA ASP A 115 -10.66 -35.23 2.92
C ASP A 115 -10.96 -35.87 1.55
N LYS A 116 -12.24 -35.93 1.12
CA LYS A 116 -12.61 -36.37 -0.22
C LYS A 116 -12.14 -35.41 -1.32
N ILE A 117 -12.30 -34.09 -1.08
CA ILE A 117 -11.86 -33.05 -2.01
C ILE A 117 -10.35 -33.15 -2.21
N GLU A 118 -9.57 -33.27 -1.14
CA GLU A 118 -8.11 -33.43 -1.22
C GLU A 118 -7.72 -34.63 -2.07
N ASN A 119 -8.32 -35.80 -1.80
CA ASN A 119 -8.04 -37.00 -2.58
C ASN A 119 -8.41 -36.84 -4.07
N LEU A 120 -9.53 -36.18 -4.39
CA LEU A 120 -9.94 -35.93 -5.77
C LEU A 120 -8.99 -34.96 -6.50
N PHE A 121 -8.46 -33.92 -5.84
CA PHE A 121 -7.44 -33.03 -6.43
C PHE A 121 -6.15 -33.79 -6.74
N GLU A 122 -5.72 -34.72 -5.88
CA GLU A 122 -4.54 -35.56 -6.14
C GLU A 122 -4.77 -36.55 -7.31
N VAL A 123 -5.99 -37.04 -7.51
CA VAL A 123 -6.36 -37.82 -8.68
C VAL A 123 -6.45 -36.95 -9.94
N TYR A 124 -7.05 -35.76 -9.83
CA TYR A 124 -7.18 -34.79 -10.90
C TYR A 124 -5.81 -34.39 -11.47
N ARG A 125 -4.85 -34.07 -10.60
CA ARG A 125 -3.47 -33.71 -10.97
C ARG A 125 -2.77 -34.80 -11.79
N LYS A 126 -3.03 -36.05 -11.50
CA LYS A 126 -2.39 -37.22 -12.16
C LYS A 126 -3.12 -37.64 -13.43
N THR A 127 -4.37 -37.22 -13.63
CA THR A 127 -5.18 -37.59 -14.77
C THR A 127 -4.87 -36.68 -15.96
N LYS A 128 -4.59 -37.29 -17.13
CA LYS A 128 -4.24 -36.51 -18.36
C LYS A 128 -5.41 -36.48 -19.37
N GLU A 129 -6.32 -37.45 -19.32
CA GLU A 129 -7.45 -37.52 -20.23
C GLU A 129 -8.49 -36.43 -19.88
N GLU A 130 -8.83 -35.60 -20.85
CA GLU A 130 -9.61 -34.37 -20.64
C GLU A 130 -11.05 -34.66 -20.13
N THR A 131 -11.74 -35.68 -20.68
CA THR A 131 -13.07 -36.01 -20.22
C THR A 131 -13.09 -36.53 -18.79
N ALA A 132 -12.10 -37.37 -18.44
CA ALA A 132 -11.92 -37.83 -17.06
C ALA A 132 -11.62 -36.68 -16.11
N ARG A 133 -10.78 -35.72 -16.49
CA ARG A 133 -10.51 -34.52 -15.71
C ARG A 133 -11.79 -33.71 -15.47
N LYS A 134 -12.58 -33.45 -16.50
CA LYS A 134 -13.86 -32.72 -16.38
C LYS A 134 -14.81 -33.44 -15.40
N ASN A 135 -14.89 -34.77 -15.47
CA ASN A 135 -15.71 -35.56 -14.57
C ASN A 135 -15.24 -35.51 -13.12
N ILE A 136 -13.90 -35.57 -12.89
CA ILE A 136 -13.33 -35.43 -11.55
C ILE A 136 -13.59 -34.03 -11.01
N TYR A 137 -13.40 -32.99 -11.83
CA TYR A 137 -13.64 -31.62 -11.40
C TYR A 137 -15.10 -31.36 -11.04
N HIS A 138 -16.04 -31.93 -11.78
CA HIS A 138 -17.46 -31.87 -11.45
C HIS A 138 -17.77 -32.55 -10.10
N GLN A 139 -17.06 -33.65 -9.75
CA GLN A 139 -17.19 -34.25 -8.43
C GLN A 139 -16.62 -33.35 -7.34
N ILE A 140 -15.45 -32.71 -7.59
CA ILE A 140 -14.85 -31.73 -6.69
C ILE A 140 -15.83 -30.59 -6.44
N ASP A 141 -16.43 -30.02 -7.49
CA ASP A 141 -17.38 -28.89 -7.38
C ASP A 141 -18.61 -29.29 -6.56
N SER A 142 -19.19 -30.44 -6.85
CA SER A 142 -20.38 -30.95 -6.13
C SER A 142 -20.11 -31.19 -4.65
N ILE A 143 -18.97 -31.82 -4.30
CA ILE A 143 -18.59 -32.08 -2.90
C ILE A 143 -18.19 -30.75 -2.20
N SER A 144 -17.53 -29.84 -2.89
CA SER A 144 -17.19 -28.52 -2.37
C SER A 144 -18.44 -27.69 -2.07
N GLY A 145 -19.45 -27.75 -2.95
CA GLY A 145 -20.76 -27.12 -2.70
C GLY A 145 -21.43 -27.66 -1.43
N TYR A 146 -21.36 -28.97 -1.20
CA TYR A 146 -21.87 -29.54 0.04
C TYR A 146 -21.03 -29.18 1.27
N ALA A 147 -19.72 -29.26 1.18
CA ALA A 147 -18.81 -28.86 2.27
C ALA A 147 -19.00 -27.39 2.69
N SER A 148 -19.23 -26.49 1.71
CA SER A 148 -19.48 -25.07 1.96
C SER A 148 -20.70 -24.78 2.84
N THR A 149 -21.68 -25.71 2.90
CA THR A 149 -22.83 -25.57 3.79
C THR A 149 -22.47 -25.64 5.26
N PHE A 150 -21.29 -26.14 5.61
CA PHE A 150 -20.74 -26.15 6.97
C PHE A 150 -19.85 -24.93 7.22
N ALA A 151 -19.31 -24.29 6.20
CA ALA A 151 -18.39 -23.18 6.33
C ALA A 151 -19.09 -21.92 6.85
N ILE A 152 -18.35 -21.12 7.66
CA ILE A 152 -18.69 -19.76 8.05
C ILE A 152 -17.57 -18.88 7.48
N ALA A 153 -17.87 -18.21 6.38
CA ALA A 153 -16.86 -17.44 5.66
C ALA A 153 -16.40 -16.21 6.43
N ASN A 154 -15.12 -15.89 6.28
CA ASN A 154 -14.47 -14.65 6.75
C ASN A 154 -14.59 -14.39 8.26
N GLU A 155 -14.68 -15.43 9.09
CA GLU A 155 -14.71 -15.26 10.55
C GLU A 155 -13.42 -14.61 11.08
N TYR A 156 -12.27 -14.84 10.45
CA TYR A 156 -11.02 -14.17 10.80
C TYR A 156 -11.13 -12.64 10.64
N ASP A 157 -11.57 -12.17 9.50
CA ASP A 157 -11.72 -10.73 9.23
C ASP A 157 -12.80 -10.10 10.12
N LYS A 158 -13.90 -10.83 10.38
CA LYS A 158 -14.95 -10.39 11.31
C LYS A 158 -14.41 -10.19 12.73
N MET A 159 -13.55 -11.10 13.22
CA MET A 159 -12.91 -10.93 14.53
C MET A 159 -12.01 -9.71 14.56
N LEU A 160 -11.15 -9.53 13.54
CA LEU A 160 -10.21 -8.42 13.49
C LEU A 160 -10.94 -7.08 13.32
N SER A 161 -11.93 -7.00 12.46
CA SER A 161 -12.77 -5.80 12.32
C SER A 161 -13.46 -5.46 13.63
N ASN A 162 -14.04 -6.45 14.33
CA ASN A 162 -14.70 -6.23 15.61
C ASN A 162 -13.77 -5.66 16.69
N ILE A 163 -12.51 -6.09 16.74
CA ILE A 163 -11.54 -5.52 17.67
C ILE A 163 -10.95 -4.18 17.18
N GLY A 164 -11.39 -3.65 16.06
CA GLY A 164 -10.94 -2.37 15.51
C GLY A 164 -9.58 -2.43 14.80
N ALA A 165 -9.20 -3.59 14.28
CA ALA A 165 -8.02 -3.73 13.44
C ALA A 165 -8.19 -2.94 12.14
N LYS A 166 -7.08 -2.41 11.63
CA LYS A 166 -6.97 -1.73 10.34
C LYS A 166 -5.86 -2.38 9.52
N GLY A 167 -5.94 -2.29 8.19
CA GLY A 167 -4.90 -2.78 7.31
C GLY A 167 -4.61 -4.28 7.46
N THR A 168 -5.63 -5.08 7.87
CA THR A 168 -5.53 -6.54 7.87
C THR A 168 -5.21 -7.03 6.47
N ASN A 169 -4.05 -7.64 6.30
CA ASN A 169 -3.56 -8.11 5.02
C ASN A 169 -2.46 -9.17 5.21
N ALA A 170 -2.00 -9.73 4.11
CA ALA A 170 -0.78 -10.51 4.04
C ALA A 170 -0.09 -10.26 2.69
N TYR A 171 1.15 -10.66 2.58
CA TYR A 171 1.88 -10.64 1.32
C TYR A 171 2.92 -11.77 1.29
N THR A 172 3.07 -12.34 0.11
CA THR A 172 4.09 -13.33 -0.20
C THR A 172 5.05 -12.78 -1.23
N TRP A 173 6.33 -13.02 -1.03
CA TRP A 173 7.34 -12.71 -2.02
C TRP A 173 8.38 -13.83 -2.12
N LEU A 174 9.54 -13.56 -2.71
CA LEU A 174 10.57 -14.58 -2.96
C LEU A 174 10.99 -15.33 -1.70
N GLU A 175 11.21 -14.62 -0.57
CA GLU A 175 11.82 -15.16 0.65
C GLU A 175 10.90 -15.20 1.86
N GLN A 176 9.70 -14.64 1.74
CA GLN A 176 8.84 -14.37 2.90
C GLN A 176 7.37 -14.53 2.60
N THR A 177 6.62 -14.89 3.62
CA THR A 177 5.19 -14.67 3.75
C THR A 177 4.95 -13.94 5.07
N VAL A 178 4.25 -12.81 5.03
CA VAL A 178 4.08 -11.91 6.17
C VAL A 178 2.61 -11.52 6.33
N TYR A 179 2.11 -11.59 7.56
CA TYR A 179 0.74 -11.26 7.93
C TYR A 179 0.72 -10.00 8.78
N VAL A 180 -0.16 -9.08 8.43
CA VAL A 180 -0.13 -7.69 8.90
C VAL A 180 -1.44 -7.30 9.57
N ASN A 181 -1.35 -6.64 10.72
CA ASN A 181 -2.48 -5.97 11.35
C ASN A 181 -2.01 -4.69 12.07
N ASP A 182 -2.83 -3.65 12.06
CA ASP A 182 -2.74 -2.51 12.96
C ASP A 182 -3.92 -2.56 13.92
N ILE A 183 -3.68 -2.81 15.21
CA ILE A 183 -4.70 -3.06 16.23
C ILE A 183 -4.72 -1.99 17.32
N PRO A 184 -5.87 -1.71 17.94
CA PRO A 184 -5.90 -0.94 19.19
C PRO A 184 -5.07 -1.61 20.29
N SER A 185 -4.33 -0.83 21.08
CA SER A 185 -3.40 -1.34 22.09
C SER A 185 -4.08 -2.18 23.20
N ASN A 186 -5.36 -1.91 23.48
CA ASN A 186 -6.16 -2.67 24.43
C ASN A 186 -6.65 -4.03 23.91
N GLN A 187 -6.39 -4.35 22.65
CA GLN A 187 -6.84 -5.58 21.98
C GLN A 187 -5.70 -6.61 21.78
N LEU A 188 -4.53 -6.35 22.32
CA LEU A 188 -3.34 -7.20 22.10
C LEU A 188 -3.55 -8.65 22.58
N ASP A 189 -4.26 -8.88 23.70
CA ASP A 189 -4.55 -10.25 24.17
C ASP A 189 -5.51 -11.00 23.22
N LYS A 190 -6.53 -10.32 22.70
CA LYS A 190 -7.45 -10.91 21.70
C LYS A 190 -6.69 -11.22 20.42
N TRP A 191 -5.88 -10.30 19.93
CA TRP A 191 -5.06 -10.49 18.74
C TRP A 191 -4.10 -11.67 18.89
N THR A 192 -3.35 -11.76 20.01
CA THR A 192 -2.47 -12.89 20.25
C THR A 192 -3.22 -14.22 20.33
N THR A 193 -4.45 -14.23 20.83
CA THR A 193 -5.32 -15.42 20.86
C THR A 193 -5.77 -15.82 19.46
N ILE A 194 -6.18 -14.85 18.63
CA ILE A 194 -6.62 -15.08 17.24
C ILE A 194 -5.45 -15.64 16.42
N GLU A 195 -4.29 -14.97 16.47
CA GLU A 195 -3.14 -15.34 15.66
C GLU A 195 -2.52 -16.68 16.10
N SER A 196 -2.42 -16.94 17.39
CA SER A 196 -1.93 -18.23 17.86
C SER A 196 -2.82 -19.38 17.42
N GLU A 197 -4.12 -19.19 17.30
CA GLU A 197 -5.04 -20.20 16.76
C GLU A 197 -4.94 -20.31 15.24
N ARG A 198 -4.83 -19.19 14.53
CA ARG A 198 -4.70 -19.14 13.06
C ARG A 198 -3.56 -20.00 12.53
N PHE A 199 -2.37 -19.89 13.15
CA PHE A 199 -1.18 -20.64 12.74
C PHE A 199 -1.06 -22.03 13.37
N ARG A 200 -2.00 -22.44 14.24
CA ARG A 200 -1.95 -23.73 14.90
C ARG A 200 -2.35 -24.87 13.94
N ASN A 201 -3.47 -24.73 13.27
CA ASN A 201 -4.03 -25.80 12.41
C ASN A 201 -4.98 -25.21 11.35
N PRO A 202 -4.47 -24.52 10.33
CA PRO A 202 -5.30 -23.99 9.27
C PRO A 202 -6.01 -25.09 8.50
N VAL A 203 -7.26 -24.83 8.11
CA VAL A 203 -8.10 -25.76 7.36
C VAL A 203 -8.30 -25.26 5.93
N MET A 204 -8.02 -26.09 4.94
CA MET A 204 -8.11 -25.75 3.52
C MET A 204 -9.56 -25.83 3.02
N ARG A 205 -10.45 -25.02 3.63
CA ARG A 205 -11.87 -24.92 3.24
C ARG A 205 -12.07 -23.92 2.10
N LEU A 206 -13.13 -24.09 1.34
CA LEU A 206 -13.44 -23.22 0.19
C LEU A 206 -12.29 -23.13 -0.84
N PHE A 207 -11.49 -24.20 -0.91
CA PHE A 207 -10.28 -24.22 -1.73
C PHE A 207 -10.57 -23.96 -3.21
N HIS A 208 -11.64 -24.54 -3.76
CA HIS A 208 -11.98 -24.40 -5.17
C HIS A 208 -12.42 -22.98 -5.56
N THR A 209 -13.14 -22.27 -4.68
CA THR A 209 -13.50 -20.85 -4.91
C THR A 209 -12.29 -19.94 -4.79
N GLU A 210 -11.38 -20.22 -3.86
CA GLU A 210 -10.13 -19.46 -3.72
C GLU A 210 -9.19 -19.69 -4.92
N LEU A 211 -9.19 -20.90 -5.48
CA LEU A 211 -8.44 -21.20 -6.71
C LEU A 211 -8.91 -20.34 -7.88
N GLU A 212 -10.22 -20.09 -7.99
CA GLU A 212 -10.78 -19.19 -9.00
C GLU A 212 -10.31 -17.73 -8.77
N ALA A 213 -10.23 -17.30 -7.51
CA ALA A 213 -9.71 -15.98 -7.17
C ALA A 213 -8.23 -15.83 -7.56
N VAL A 214 -7.40 -16.85 -7.32
CA VAL A 214 -5.99 -16.86 -7.73
C VAL A 214 -5.85 -16.89 -9.26
N TYR A 215 -6.74 -17.56 -9.98
CA TYR A 215 -6.77 -17.49 -11.45
C TYR A 215 -7.07 -16.08 -11.95
N GLU A 216 -8.01 -15.36 -11.32
CA GLU A 216 -8.29 -13.97 -11.66
C GLU A 216 -7.09 -13.06 -11.38
N GLU A 217 -6.41 -13.30 -10.28
CA GLU A 217 -5.19 -12.55 -9.94
C GLU A 217 -4.09 -12.78 -10.98
N LYS A 218 -3.87 -14.03 -11.40
CA LYS A 218 -2.91 -14.34 -12.49
C LYS A 218 -3.31 -13.66 -13.80
N ASN A 219 -4.60 -13.69 -14.17
CA ASN A 219 -5.09 -13.00 -15.37
C ASN A 219 -4.88 -11.49 -15.30
N ARG A 220 -5.08 -10.89 -14.13
CA ARG A 220 -4.79 -9.46 -13.88
C ARG A 220 -3.31 -9.13 -14.06
N GLY A 221 -2.42 -10.00 -13.57
CA GLY A 221 -0.97 -9.86 -13.77
C GLY A 221 -0.56 -9.92 -15.23
N LEU A 222 -1.26 -10.72 -16.04
CA LEU A 222 -1.04 -10.77 -17.50
C LEU A 222 -1.37 -9.46 -18.23
N ASP A 223 -2.21 -8.61 -17.64
CA ASP A 223 -2.54 -7.26 -18.12
C ASP A 223 -1.64 -6.16 -17.53
N ASN A 224 -0.50 -6.53 -16.90
CA ASN A 224 0.47 -5.62 -16.28
C ASN A 224 1.85 -5.76 -16.92
N ASP A 225 2.21 -4.81 -17.76
CA ASP A 225 3.48 -4.84 -18.48
C ASP A 225 4.70 -4.62 -17.56
N GLY A 226 4.51 -3.90 -16.44
CA GLY A 226 5.54 -3.73 -15.41
C GLY A 226 5.91 -5.06 -14.76
N GLU A 227 4.91 -5.88 -14.41
CA GLU A 227 5.13 -7.22 -13.85
C GLU A 227 5.87 -8.14 -14.83
N LYS A 228 5.47 -8.13 -16.10
CA LYS A 228 6.18 -8.87 -17.17
C LYS A 228 7.65 -8.42 -17.31
N SER A 229 7.91 -7.12 -17.22
CA SER A 229 9.28 -6.58 -17.28
C SER A 229 10.13 -7.04 -16.11
N TRP A 230 9.54 -7.09 -14.90
CA TRP A 230 10.15 -7.66 -13.70
C TRP A 230 10.47 -9.13 -13.85
N GLU A 231 9.49 -9.95 -14.23
CA GLU A 231 9.68 -11.39 -14.42
C GLU A 231 10.79 -11.65 -15.43
N ALA A 232 10.82 -10.95 -16.56
CA ALA A 232 11.86 -11.10 -17.57
C ALA A 232 13.26 -10.65 -17.11
N LEU A 233 13.34 -9.58 -16.31
CA LEU A 233 14.60 -9.11 -15.73
C LEU A 233 15.16 -10.17 -14.76
N PHE A 234 14.30 -10.67 -13.86
CA PHE A 234 14.71 -11.67 -12.87
C PHE A 234 15.02 -13.03 -13.49
N GLU A 235 14.29 -13.45 -14.52
CA GLU A 235 14.64 -14.65 -15.31
C GLU A 235 16.03 -14.52 -15.93
N GLY A 236 16.39 -13.34 -16.45
CA GLY A 236 17.71 -13.07 -16.98
C GLY A 236 18.81 -13.04 -15.92
N LEU A 237 18.55 -12.44 -14.75
CA LEU A 237 19.49 -12.34 -13.64
C LEU A 237 19.68 -13.69 -12.94
N PHE A 238 18.62 -14.51 -12.83
CA PHE A 238 18.58 -15.73 -12.03
C PHE A 238 18.00 -16.92 -12.82
N PRO A 239 18.58 -17.30 -13.95
CA PRO A 239 18.02 -18.34 -14.82
C PRO A 239 17.92 -19.73 -14.18
N ASN A 240 18.71 -20.01 -13.15
CA ASN A 240 18.73 -21.29 -12.47
C ASN A 240 18.36 -21.20 -10.98
N ASN A 241 18.50 -20.02 -10.38
CA ASN A 241 18.04 -19.76 -9.01
C ASN A 241 16.53 -19.55 -9.01
N THR A 242 15.87 -19.95 -7.94
CA THR A 242 14.41 -19.83 -7.78
C THR A 242 13.90 -18.39 -7.80
N TYR A 243 14.76 -17.39 -7.62
CA TYR A 243 14.36 -15.96 -7.75
C TYR A 243 13.90 -15.61 -9.17
N GLY A 244 14.42 -16.22 -10.20
CA GLY A 244 14.05 -15.95 -11.59
C GLY A 244 13.37 -17.12 -12.29
N SER A 245 13.58 -18.37 -11.80
CA SER A 245 13.00 -19.56 -12.42
C SER A 245 11.58 -19.88 -11.91
N GLN A 246 11.11 -19.18 -10.89
CA GLN A 246 9.78 -19.37 -10.28
C GLN A 246 9.13 -18.01 -10.03
N THR A 247 7.88 -17.84 -10.46
CA THR A 247 7.09 -16.64 -10.12
C THR A 247 6.33 -16.86 -8.83
N THR A 248 6.11 -15.80 -8.05
CA THR A 248 5.43 -15.90 -6.74
C THR A 248 4.03 -16.48 -6.86
N ILE A 249 3.27 -16.07 -7.87
CA ILE A 249 1.92 -16.60 -8.11
C ILE A 249 1.92 -17.99 -8.74
N GLY A 250 3.06 -18.47 -9.24
CA GLY A 250 3.18 -19.76 -9.91
C GLY A 250 2.88 -19.71 -11.41
N THR A 251 3.16 -20.83 -12.09
CA THR A 251 2.85 -21.00 -13.52
C THR A 251 1.39 -21.37 -13.72
N ILE A 252 0.87 -21.06 -14.91
CA ILE A 252 -0.50 -21.43 -15.30
C ILE A 252 -0.72 -22.95 -15.18
N ASP A 253 0.26 -23.75 -15.60
CA ASP A 253 0.15 -25.21 -15.54
C ASP A 253 0.09 -25.73 -14.10
N HIS A 254 0.87 -25.16 -13.18
CA HIS A 254 0.83 -25.55 -11.78
C HIS A 254 -0.46 -25.11 -11.09
N LEU A 255 -0.94 -23.90 -11.38
CA LEU A 255 -2.23 -23.42 -10.90
C LEU A 255 -3.40 -24.31 -11.38
N LYS A 256 -3.35 -24.79 -12.64
CA LYS A 256 -4.36 -25.73 -13.17
C LYS A 256 -4.26 -27.15 -12.57
N ASN A 257 -3.20 -27.45 -11.84
CA ASN A 257 -2.94 -28.76 -11.24
C ASN A 257 -2.56 -28.64 -9.75
N PRO A 258 -3.38 -27.99 -8.92
CA PRO A 258 -3.03 -27.71 -7.53
C PRO A 258 -2.95 -29.00 -6.69
N SER A 259 -2.14 -28.99 -5.64
CA SER A 259 -2.01 -30.07 -4.66
C SER A 259 -2.25 -29.56 -3.25
N LEU A 260 -3.37 -29.98 -2.64
CA LEU A 260 -3.64 -29.67 -1.23
C LEU A 260 -2.64 -30.36 -0.31
N THR A 261 -2.20 -31.56 -0.69
CA THR A 261 -1.19 -32.32 0.08
C THR A 261 0.13 -31.56 0.15
N GLU A 262 0.61 -31.00 -0.97
CA GLU A 262 1.85 -30.22 -0.98
C GLU A 262 1.69 -28.87 -0.24
N ILE A 263 0.52 -28.22 -0.31
CA ILE A 263 0.22 -27.00 0.47
C ILE A 263 0.31 -27.30 1.98
N LYS A 264 -0.35 -28.38 2.44
CA LYS A 264 -0.28 -28.81 3.84
C LYS A 264 1.15 -29.16 4.27
N LYS A 265 1.89 -29.85 3.43
CA LYS A 265 3.28 -30.19 3.67
C LYS A 265 4.15 -28.93 3.75
N TYR A 266 3.95 -27.94 2.86
CA TYR A 266 4.62 -26.64 2.89
C TYR A 266 4.37 -25.95 4.23
N PHE A 267 3.12 -25.86 4.68
CA PHE A 267 2.75 -25.29 5.97
C PHE A 267 3.49 -26.00 7.13
N HIS A 268 3.39 -27.32 7.24
CA HIS A 268 4.03 -28.08 8.32
C HIS A 268 5.56 -28.04 8.31
N THR A 269 6.16 -27.71 7.16
CA THR A 269 7.60 -27.61 6.99
C THR A 269 8.14 -26.25 7.42
N TYR A 270 7.45 -25.17 7.02
CA TYR A 270 8.00 -23.82 7.12
C TYR A 270 7.33 -22.93 8.19
N TYR A 271 6.07 -23.21 8.55
CA TYR A 271 5.34 -22.43 9.56
C TYR A 271 5.55 -23.04 10.95
N VAL A 272 6.78 -22.98 11.40
CA VAL A 272 7.26 -23.51 12.69
C VAL A 272 7.92 -22.37 13.48
N PRO A 273 7.86 -22.38 14.84
CA PRO A 273 8.25 -21.22 15.63
C PRO A 273 9.69 -20.75 15.37
N ASN A 274 10.61 -21.66 15.16
CA ASN A 274 12.02 -21.35 14.88
C ASN A 274 12.28 -20.80 13.46
N ASN A 275 11.24 -20.71 12.62
CA ASN A 275 11.27 -20.09 11.29
C ASN A 275 10.32 -18.88 11.18
N MET A 276 9.78 -18.42 12.31
CA MET A 276 8.82 -17.33 12.38
C MET A 276 9.28 -16.24 13.36
N ALA A 277 8.81 -15.02 13.12
CA ALA A 277 8.97 -13.92 14.04
C ALA A 277 7.67 -13.13 14.23
N ILE A 278 7.50 -12.56 15.42
CA ILE A 278 6.48 -11.56 15.74
C ILE A 278 7.19 -10.22 15.88
N CYS A 279 6.82 -9.24 15.08
CA CYS A 279 7.39 -7.90 15.07
C CYS A 279 6.32 -6.88 15.49
N LEU A 280 6.58 -6.14 16.57
CA LEU A 280 5.61 -5.22 17.18
C LEU A 280 6.19 -3.81 17.33
N SER A 281 5.42 -2.81 16.92
CA SER A 281 5.70 -1.40 17.19
C SER A 281 4.43 -0.69 17.64
N GLY A 282 4.47 0.05 18.76
CA GLY A 282 3.29 0.78 19.22
C GLY A 282 3.23 1.02 20.71
N ASP A 283 2.00 1.19 21.20
CA ASP A 283 1.72 1.48 22.60
C ASP A 283 1.43 0.19 23.39
N PHE A 284 2.45 -0.41 23.96
CA PHE A 284 2.34 -1.60 24.81
C PHE A 284 3.45 -1.64 25.89
N ASP A 285 3.29 -2.51 26.88
CA ASP A 285 4.33 -2.85 27.84
C ASP A 285 5.08 -4.12 27.37
N PRO A 286 6.37 -4.03 27.03
CA PRO A 286 7.12 -5.16 26.51
C PRO A 286 7.21 -6.36 27.45
N ASP A 287 7.31 -6.13 28.77
CA ASP A 287 7.47 -7.20 29.77
C ASP A 287 6.15 -7.97 29.99
N ALA A 288 5.01 -7.29 29.87
CA ALA A 288 3.70 -7.93 29.86
C ALA A 288 3.44 -8.66 28.53
N THR A 289 3.81 -8.03 27.42
CA THR A 289 3.60 -8.55 26.07
C THR A 289 4.37 -9.84 25.82
N ILE A 290 5.65 -9.92 26.22
CA ILE A 290 6.42 -11.16 26.00
C ILE A 290 5.85 -12.34 26.80
N LYS A 291 5.36 -12.12 28.01
CA LYS A 291 4.68 -13.14 28.82
C LYS A 291 3.42 -13.63 28.11
N MET A 292 2.63 -12.72 27.57
CA MET A 292 1.41 -13.05 26.83
C MET A 292 1.73 -13.89 25.59
N ILE A 293 2.73 -13.49 24.82
CA ILE A 293 3.19 -14.23 23.63
C ILE A 293 3.69 -15.63 24.01
N ASP A 294 4.50 -15.76 25.06
CA ASP A 294 5.00 -17.06 25.50
C ASP A 294 3.87 -18.02 25.96
N VAL A 295 2.85 -17.48 26.63
CA VAL A 295 1.66 -18.27 27.02
C VAL A 295 0.90 -18.79 25.79
N LYS A 296 0.79 -17.99 24.71
CA LYS A 296 -0.03 -18.35 23.53
C LYS A 296 0.77 -19.15 22.50
N PHE A 297 2.03 -18.80 22.26
CA PHE A 297 2.87 -19.37 21.20
C PHE A 297 3.99 -20.30 21.73
N GLY A 298 4.34 -20.22 23.01
CA GLY A 298 5.47 -20.95 23.57
C GLY A 298 5.34 -22.49 23.58
N SER A 299 4.08 -22.99 23.49
CA SER A 299 3.82 -24.43 23.39
C SER A 299 3.99 -25.01 21.98
N TRP A 300 4.22 -24.16 20.96
CA TRP A 300 4.45 -24.64 19.60
C TRP A 300 5.77 -25.43 19.52
N GLU A 301 5.70 -26.51 18.76
CA GLU A 301 6.81 -27.47 18.68
C GLU A 301 7.91 -26.94 17.75
N TYR A 302 9.15 -26.88 18.25
CA TYR A 302 10.34 -26.68 17.43
C TYR A 302 10.47 -27.83 16.41
N LYS A 303 10.67 -27.47 15.12
CA LYS A 303 10.95 -28.46 14.07
C LYS A 303 12.11 -27.98 13.20
N PRO A 304 13.02 -28.86 12.80
CA PRO A 304 14.09 -28.50 11.90
C PRO A 304 13.50 -28.13 10.51
N VAL A 305 13.86 -26.95 10.01
CA VAL A 305 13.51 -26.51 8.65
C VAL A 305 14.60 -26.99 7.68
N PRO A 306 14.23 -27.51 6.50
CA PRO A 306 15.21 -27.87 5.48
C PRO A 306 16.13 -26.72 5.15
N VAL A 307 17.43 -26.99 5.11
CA VAL A 307 18.41 -25.96 4.72
C VAL A 307 18.25 -25.70 3.23
N TYR A 308 17.82 -24.49 2.89
CA TYR A 308 17.76 -24.05 1.50
C TYR A 308 19.19 -23.96 0.93
N GLN A 309 19.41 -24.60 -0.20
CA GLN A 309 20.69 -24.55 -0.92
C GLN A 309 20.50 -23.68 -2.16
N PRO A 310 20.95 -22.40 -2.15
CA PRO A 310 20.80 -21.53 -3.29
C PRO A 310 21.61 -22.07 -4.48
N TYR A 311 21.02 -21.99 -5.68
CA TYR A 311 21.79 -22.22 -6.87
C TYR A 311 22.75 -21.03 -7.08
N ILE A 312 24.04 -21.33 -7.21
CA ILE A 312 25.06 -20.31 -7.49
C ILE A 312 25.05 -20.02 -8.98
N GLU A 313 24.58 -18.85 -9.34
CA GLU A 313 24.51 -18.42 -10.72
C GLU A 313 25.90 -18.16 -11.29
N LYS A 314 26.11 -18.56 -12.54
CA LYS A 314 27.34 -18.23 -13.28
C LYS A 314 27.44 -16.72 -13.49
N PRO A 315 28.65 -16.16 -13.50
CA PRO A 315 28.85 -14.75 -13.84
C PRO A 315 28.23 -14.41 -15.20
N ILE A 316 27.56 -13.29 -15.29
CA ILE A 316 27.13 -12.69 -16.56
C ILE A 316 28.36 -12.03 -17.16
N THR A 317 28.76 -12.44 -18.36
CA THR A 317 29.98 -11.95 -19.03
C THR A 317 29.70 -11.07 -20.26
N ALA A 318 28.43 -11.00 -20.68
CA ALA A 318 27.92 -10.13 -21.74
C ALA A 318 26.48 -9.77 -21.45
N PRO A 319 25.97 -8.63 -21.94
CA PRO A 319 24.58 -8.22 -21.69
C PRO A 319 23.58 -9.29 -22.16
N ILE A 320 22.63 -9.62 -21.32
CA ILE A 320 21.48 -10.47 -21.63
C ILE A 320 20.31 -9.54 -21.97
N ILE A 321 19.82 -9.62 -23.20
CA ILE A 321 18.77 -8.72 -23.70
C ILE A 321 17.44 -9.47 -23.77
N LYS A 322 16.41 -8.89 -23.14
CA LYS A 322 15.01 -9.34 -23.17
C LYS A 322 14.16 -8.28 -23.86
N ASN A 323 13.38 -8.69 -24.86
CA ASN A 323 12.44 -7.82 -25.56
C ASN A 323 11.01 -8.24 -25.21
N LEU A 324 10.20 -7.29 -24.80
CA LEU A 324 8.83 -7.48 -24.36
C LEU A 324 7.89 -6.59 -25.16
N LEU A 325 6.68 -7.08 -25.40
CA LEU A 325 5.58 -6.32 -26.01
C LEU A 325 4.44 -6.22 -25.00
N GLY A 326 3.74 -5.10 -25.05
CA GLY A 326 2.52 -4.89 -24.27
C GLY A 326 1.91 -3.53 -24.56
N PRO A 327 0.65 -3.29 -24.18
CA PRO A 327 -0.09 -2.08 -24.54
C PRO A 327 0.44 -0.80 -23.88
N ASP A 328 1.07 -0.88 -22.71
CA ASP A 328 1.55 0.29 -21.97
C ASP A 328 2.69 1.04 -22.68
N ALA A 329 3.07 2.21 -22.17
CA ALA A 329 4.18 3.01 -22.66
C ALA A 329 5.53 2.26 -22.58
N GLU A 330 6.46 2.64 -23.42
CA GLU A 330 7.79 2.04 -23.51
C GLU A 330 8.66 2.35 -22.28
N ASN A 331 9.49 1.38 -21.86
CA ASN A 331 10.51 1.57 -20.84
C ASN A 331 11.75 0.68 -21.03
N VAL A 332 12.81 1.00 -20.28
CA VAL A 332 14.06 0.24 -20.19
C VAL A 332 14.35 -0.06 -18.73
N MET A 333 14.71 -1.32 -18.40
CA MET A 333 15.32 -1.66 -17.12
C MET A 333 16.68 -2.34 -17.34
N ILE A 334 17.68 -1.96 -16.55
CA ILE A 334 19.02 -2.54 -16.56
C ILE A 334 19.31 -3.06 -15.16
N GLY A 335 19.45 -4.38 -14.99
CA GLY A 335 19.71 -5.00 -13.70
C GLY A 335 21.12 -5.58 -13.59
N TYR A 336 21.80 -5.27 -12.48
CA TYR A 336 23.08 -5.87 -12.09
C TYR A 336 22.86 -6.77 -10.87
N ARG A 337 23.53 -7.93 -10.84
CA ARG A 337 23.46 -8.90 -9.75
C ARG A 337 24.71 -8.87 -8.89
N PHE A 338 24.53 -8.87 -7.58
CA PHE A 338 25.57 -8.84 -6.57
C PHE A 338 25.34 -9.92 -5.51
N PRO A 339 26.36 -10.21 -4.66
CA PRO A 339 26.17 -11.02 -3.47
C PRO A 339 25.09 -10.44 -2.55
N GLY A 340 24.44 -11.33 -1.78
CA GLY A 340 23.30 -10.99 -0.95
C GLY A 340 23.62 -10.10 0.26
N ILE A 341 22.59 -9.82 1.01
CA ILE A 341 22.63 -8.95 2.19
C ILE A 341 23.72 -9.36 3.17
N GLY A 342 24.35 -8.40 3.83
CA GLY A 342 25.47 -8.62 4.74
C GLY A 342 26.83 -8.70 4.03
N SER A 343 26.87 -8.73 2.69
CA SER A 343 28.11 -8.56 1.94
C SER A 343 28.56 -7.11 1.91
N LYS A 344 29.85 -6.90 1.65
CA LYS A 344 30.36 -5.53 1.42
C LYS A 344 29.81 -4.92 0.14
N GLU A 345 29.52 -5.76 -0.82
CA GLU A 345 28.92 -5.38 -2.10
C GLU A 345 27.51 -4.83 -1.90
N ALA A 346 26.68 -5.46 -1.06
CA ALA A 346 25.33 -4.97 -0.75
C ALA A 346 25.36 -3.56 -0.11
N ASP A 347 26.19 -3.35 0.91
CA ASP A 347 26.37 -2.00 1.49
C ASP A 347 26.86 -0.98 0.42
N MET A 348 27.74 -1.41 -0.52
CA MET A 348 28.30 -0.52 -1.54
C MET A 348 27.26 -0.15 -2.62
N ILE A 349 26.42 -1.10 -3.09
CA ILE A 349 25.40 -0.80 -4.10
C ILE A 349 24.35 0.17 -3.56
N MET A 350 23.97 0.07 -2.29
CA MET A 350 23.08 1.03 -1.65
C MET A 350 23.63 2.45 -1.75
N LEU A 351 24.95 2.64 -1.51
CA LEU A 351 25.59 3.96 -1.62
C LEU A 351 25.71 4.42 -3.07
N VAL A 352 26.12 3.52 -3.99
CA VAL A 352 26.22 3.79 -5.44
C VAL A 352 24.84 4.21 -5.96
N ASN A 353 23.81 3.52 -5.58
CA ASN A 353 22.45 3.81 -5.97
C ASN A 353 22.02 5.23 -5.54
N LYS A 354 22.32 5.61 -4.30
CA LYS A 354 22.02 6.98 -3.82
C LYS A 354 22.87 8.08 -4.49
N ILE A 355 24.04 7.73 -5.02
CA ILE A 355 24.84 8.64 -5.88
C ILE A 355 24.20 8.76 -7.25
N LEU A 356 23.65 7.67 -7.79
CA LEU A 356 22.95 7.65 -9.08
C LEU A 356 21.62 8.37 -9.00
N SER A 357 20.77 8.00 -8.04
CA SER A 357 19.43 8.55 -7.89
C SER A 357 19.03 8.66 -6.42
N ASN A 358 18.72 9.87 -5.99
CA ASN A 358 18.18 10.17 -4.66
C ASN A 358 16.94 11.08 -4.74
N GLY A 359 16.40 11.27 -5.95
CA GLY A 359 15.25 12.09 -6.25
C GLY A 359 15.49 13.60 -6.25
N LYS A 360 16.77 14.05 -6.07
CA LYS A 360 17.11 15.47 -5.95
C LYS A 360 18.42 15.87 -6.60
N ALA A 361 19.51 15.21 -6.23
CA ALA A 361 20.87 15.63 -6.61
C ALA A 361 21.77 14.46 -7.02
N GLY A 362 21.21 13.29 -7.29
CA GLY A 362 21.92 12.18 -7.89
C GLY A 362 22.31 12.46 -9.35
N LEU A 363 23.19 11.64 -9.90
CA LEU A 363 23.67 11.83 -11.28
C LEU A 363 22.54 11.69 -12.29
N ILE A 364 21.65 10.72 -12.11
CA ILE A 364 20.45 10.55 -12.95
C ILE A 364 19.53 11.75 -12.76
N ASP A 365 19.30 12.16 -11.51
CA ASP A 365 18.41 13.25 -11.18
C ASP A 365 18.83 14.58 -11.85
N LEU A 366 20.13 14.92 -11.78
CA LEU A 366 20.64 16.17 -12.32
C LEU A 366 20.93 16.09 -13.82
N ASN A 367 21.59 15.01 -14.29
CA ASN A 367 22.10 14.96 -15.66
C ASN A 367 21.05 14.47 -16.67
N LEU A 368 20.03 13.74 -16.22
CA LEU A 368 18.99 13.19 -17.10
C LEU A 368 17.64 13.86 -16.85
N ASN A 369 17.11 13.80 -15.63
CA ASN A 369 15.79 14.35 -15.32
C ASN A 369 15.76 15.87 -15.31
N GLN A 370 16.69 16.51 -14.56
CA GLN A 370 16.75 17.98 -14.47
C GLN A 370 17.15 18.65 -15.79
N GLN A 371 18.02 18.00 -16.56
CA GLN A 371 18.38 18.42 -17.92
C GLN A 371 17.39 17.97 -18.99
N GLN A 372 16.29 17.33 -18.58
CA GLN A 372 15.21 16.88 -19.45
C GLN A 372 15.71 16.06 -20.66
N LYS A 373 16.71 15.20 -20.46
CA LYS A 373 17.25 14.30 -21.54
C LYS A 373 16.44 13.03 -21.69
N VAL A 374 15.62 12.72 -20.70
CA VAL A 374 14.70 11.57 -20.66
C VAL A 374 13.35 12.06 -20.16
N LEU A 375 12.28 11.27 -20.34
CA LEU A 375 10.99 11.60 -19.75
C LEU A 375 11.02 11.41 -18.25
N GLU A 376 11.63 10.31 -17.81
CA GLU A 376 11.89 9.96 -16.41
C GLU A 376 12.97 8.88 -16.34
N ALA A 377 13.82 8.93 -15.33
CA ALA A 377 14.76 7.88 -15.02
C ALA A 377 15.07 7.86 -13.52
N ASP A 378 15.34 6.67 -13.01
CA ASP A 378 15.71 6.44 -11.61
C ASP A 378 16.65 5.23 -11.49
N ALA A 379 17.16 5.00 -10.28
CA ALA A 379 17.86 3.79 -9.90
C ALA A 379 17.49 3.41 -8.48
N PHE A 380 17.41 2.11 -8.21
CA PHE A 380 17.11 1.55 -6.90
C PHE A 380 17.74 0.18 -6.72
N ASP A 381 18.01 -0.20 -5.49
CA ASP A 381 18.56 -1.48 -5.11
C ASP A 381 17.54 -2.36 -4.40
N MET A 382 17.75 -3.66 -4.48
CA MET A 382 16.96 -4.67 -3.74
C MET A 382 17.91 -5.68 -3.11
N GLU A 383 17.74 -5.83 -1.81
CA GLU A 383 18.57 -6.74 -1.01
C GLU A 383 17.80 -8.01 -0.65
N PHE A 384 18.31 -9.16 -1.06
CA PHE A 384 17.84 -10.49 -0.68
C PHE A 384 18.93 -11.23 0.09
N LYS A 385 18.58 -12.35 0.68
CA LYS A 385 19.52 -13.16 1.44
C LYS A 385 20.66 -13.70 0.57
N ASP A 386 20.32 -14.23 -0.61
CA ASP A 386 21.29 -14.94 -1.45
C ASP A 386 21.97 -14.00 -2.45
N TYR A 387 21.28 -12.99 -2.93
CA TYR A 387 21.75 -12.01 -3.90
C TYR A 387 21.20 -10.63 -3.60
N SER A 388 21.83 -9.59 -4.12
CA SER A 388 21.30 -8.24 -4.23
C SER A 388 21.25 -7.83 -5.68
N VAL A 389 20.38 -6.89 -6.02
CA VAL A 389 20.22 -6.39 -7.39
C VAL A 389 20.25 -4.87 -7.35
N ASP A 390 20.96 -4.25 -8.29
CA ASP A 390 20.90 -2.83 -8.55
C ASP A 390 20.26 -2.61 -9.92
N ILE A 391 19.25 -1.74 -9.98
CA ILE A 391 18.40 -1.56 -11.16
C ILE A 391 18.37 -0.08 -11.55
N LEU A 392 18.67 0.17 -12.83
CA LEU A 392 18.42 1.46 -13.47
C LEU A 392 17.17 1.31 -14.33
N ASN A 393 16.28 2.26 -14.24
CA ASN A 393 15.01 2.28 -14.96
C ASN A 393 14.82 3.61 -15.68
N GLY A 394 14.09 3.63 -16.80
CA GLY A 394 13.80 4.87 -17.49
C GLY A 394 12.73 4.75 -18.57
N SER A 395 12.07 5.88 -18.84
CA SER A 395 11.07 6.10 -19.86
C SER A 395 11.57 7.08 -20.92
N PRO A 396 11.42 6.79 -22.21
CA PRO A 396 11.94 7.63 -23.28
C PRO A 396 11.09 8.88 -23.50
N LYS A 397 11.74 9.93 -23.99
CA LYS A 397 11.07 11.10 -24.57
C LYS A 397 10.44 10.78 -25.92
N GLU A 398 9.63 11.70 -26.42
CA GLU A 398 9.12 11.61 -27.78
C GLU A 398 10.23 11.52 -28.81
N GLY A 399 10.19 10.47 -29.66
CA GLY A 399 11.21 10.20 -30.68
C GLY A 399 12.54 9.68 -30.17
N GLN A 400 12.70 9.46 -28.86
CA GLN A 400 13.90 8.84 -28.29
C GLN A 400 13.79 7.31 -28.34
N THR A 401 14.81 6.64 -28.84
CA THR A 401 14.85 5.17 -28.86
C THR A 401 15.22 4.62 -27.48
N LEU A 402 14.80 3.39 -27.19
CA LEU A 402 15.15 2.71 -25.95
C LEU A 402 16.66 2.45 -25.84
N GLU A 403 17.35 2.27 -26.98
CA GLU A 403 18.80 2.14 -27.06
C GLU A 403 19.50 3.44 -26.63
N GLN A 404 19.01 4.60 -27.08
CA GLN A 404 19.54 5.91 -26.67
C GLN A 404 19.33 6.14 -25.17
N LEU A 405 18.15 5.79 -24.65
CA LEU A 405 17.85 5.87 -23.22
C LEU A 405 18.79 4.97 -22.40
N LYS A 406 18.97 3.71 -22.81
CA LYS A 406 19.94 2.78 -22.19
C LYS A 406 21.34 3.39 -22.14
N ASP A 407 21.81 3.99 -23.25
CA ASP A 407 23.15 4.57 -23.31
C ASP A 407 23.30 5.76 -22.33
N LEU A 408 22.28 6.60 -22.18
CA LEU A 408 22.25 7.68 -21.21
C LEU A 408 22.30 7.18 -19.76
N LEU A 409 21.59 6.10 -19.44
CA LEU A 409 21.63 5.47 -18.10
C LEU A 409 23.02 4.91 -17.81
N LEU A 410 23.62 4.16 -18.73
CA LEU A 410 24.96 3.59 -18.57
C LEU A 410 26.04 4.68 -18.49
N GLU A 411 25.87 5.83 -19.17
CA GLU A 411 26.78 6.96 -19.06
C GLU A 411 26.90 7.47 -17.61
N GLN A 412 25.83 7.40 -16.80
CA GLN A 412 25.90 7.84 -15.39
C GLN A 412 26.80 6.92 -14.56
N ILE A 413 26.82 5.61 -14.86
CA ILE A 413 27.76 4.66 -14.26
C ILE A 413 29.20 5.01 -14.70
N GLU A 414 29.42 5.32 -15.96
CA GLU A 414 30.74 5.75 -16.45
C GLU A 414 31.26 7.04 -15.81
N LYS A 415 30.35 7.97 -15.43
CA LYS A 415 30.71 9.17 -14.65
C LYS A 415 31.24 8.78 -13.27
N ILE A 416 30.61 7.84 -12.57
CA ILE A 416 31.12 7.36 -11.27
C ILE A 416 32.50 6.72 -11.44
N LYS A 417 32.73 5.88 -12.47
CA LYS A 417 34.02 5.26 -12.76
C LYS A 417 35.13 6.29 -12.98
N LYS A 418 34.79 7.43 -13.55
CA LYS A 418 35.75 8.54 -13.80
C LYS A 418 35.94 9.44 -12.58
N GLY A 419 35.09 9.28 -11.54
CA GLY A 419 35.04 10.16 -10.37
C GLY A 419 34.40 11.52 -10.70
N ASP A 420 33.64 11.60 -11.79
CA ASP A 420 32.94 12.81 -12.26
C ASP A 420 31.65 13.05 -11.48
N PHE A 421 31.83 13.28 -10.18
CA PHE A 421 30.78 13.74 -9.26
C PHE A 421 31.41 14.52 -8.09
N PRO A 422 30.68 15.49 -7.50
CA PRO A 422 31.28 16.39 -6.54
C PRO A 422 31.58 15.69 -5.19
N ASP A 423 32.66 16.12 -4.52
CA ASP A 423 33.11 15.49 -3.26
C ASP A 423 32.10 15.65 -2.12
N TRP A 424 31.30 16.72 -2.12
CA TRP A 424 30.26 16.95 -1.12
C TRP A 424 29.10 15.96 -1.21
N LEU A 425 28.90 15.28 -2.37
CA LEU A 425 27.72 14.45 -2.61
C LEU A 425 27.62 13.29 -1.60
N LEU A 426 28.74 12.62 -1.30
CA LEU A 426 28.75 11.52 -0.33
C LEU A 426 28.23 11.95 1.05
N SER A 427 28.75 13.08 1.56
CA SER A 427 28.31 13.58 2.87
C SER A 427 26.83 14.01 2.86
N ALA A 428 26.37 14.59 1.77
CA ALA A 428 24.96 14.97 1.61
C ALA A 428 24.05 13.74 1.52
N VAL A 429 24.44 12.68 0.79
CA VAL A 429 23.74 11.39 0.75
C VAL A 429 23.60 10.80 2.14
N ILE A 430 24.66 10.75 2.94
CA ILE A 430 24.62 10.26 4.32
C ILE A 430 23.66 11.09 5.20
N THR A 431 23.68 12.41 5.02
CA THR A 431 22.77 13.32 5.75
C THR A 431 21.31 13.07 5.35
N ASP A 432 21.04 12.93 4.06
CA ASP A 432 19.70 12.61 3.56
C ASP A 432 19.22 11.23 4.03
N MET A 433 20.08 10.20 4.00
CA MET A 433 19.73 8.87 4.53
C MET A 433 19.34 8.93 6.03
N LYS A 434 20.06 9.70 6.84
CA LYS A 434 19.72 9.91 8.26
C LYS A 434 18.38 10.65 8.42
N LEU A 435 18.13 11.65 7.61
CA LEU A 435 16.86 12.39 7.60
C LEU A 435 15.69 11.47 7.20
N GLN A 436 15.85 10.70 6.13
CA GLN A 436 14.83 9.74 5.68
C GLN A 436 14.57 8.66 6.74
N GLN A 437 15.60 8.11 7.35
CA GLN A 437 15.46 7.15 8.45
C GLN A 437 14.71 7.76 9.64
N THR A 438 15.00 9.01 10.01
CA THR A 438 14.29 9.72 11.09
C THR A 438 12.82 9.84 10.78
N LYS A 439 12.46 10.29 9.57
CA LYS A 439 11.06 10.42 9.11
C LYS A 439 10.36 9.05 9.01
N MET A 440 11.04 8.04 8.49
CA MET A 440 10.51 6.68 8.38
C MET A 440 10.14 6.12 9.76
N PHE A 441 10.97 6.33 10.77
CA PHE A 441 10.73 5.84 12.13
C PHE A 441 9.67 6.63 12.91
N GLU A 442 9.04 7.61 12.31
CA GLU A 442 7.80 8.21 12.81
C GLU A 442 6.55 7.35 12.57
N SER A 443 6.67 6.22 11.85
CA SER A 443 5.59 5.29 11.54
C SER A 443 5.78 3.97 12.30
N ASN A 444 4.76 3.50 13.03
CA ASN A 444 4.76 2.18 13.63
C ASN A 444 4.91 1.06 12.58
N GLY A 445 4.30 1.24 11.39
CA GLY A 445 4.45 0.32 10.28
C GLY A 445 5.91 0.15 9.85
N ALA A 446 6.59 1.25 9.55
CA ALA A 446 7.98 1.21 9.09
C ALA A 446 8.95 0.71 10.17
N ARG A 447 8.70 1.02 11.47
CA ARG A 447 9.49 0.50 12.58
C ARG A 447 9.40 -1.02 12.67
N ALA A 448 8.19 -1.57 12.57
CA ALA A 448 7.97 -3.02 12.65
C ALA A 448 8.44 -3.75 11.38
N ASP A 449 8.30 -3.12 10.20
CA ASP A 449 8.77 -3.66 8.92
C ASP A 449 10.31 -3.77 8.86
N ALA A 450 11.04 -2.85 9.49
CA ALA A 450 12.49 -2.94 9.62
C ALA A 450 12.92 -4.21 10.37
N PHE A 451 12.13 -4.67 11.35
CA PHE A 451 12.37 -5.96 12.02
C PHE A 451 12.06 -7.14 11.12
N VAL A 452 10.98 -7.05 10.31
CA VAL A 452 10.67 -8.08 9.31
C VAL A 452 11.84 -8.27 8.37
N SER A 453 12.36 -7.19 7.81
CA SER A 453 13.51 -7.22 6.90
C SER A 453 14.74 -7.84 7.55
N SER A 454 15.09 -7.44 8.79
CA SER A 454 16.19 -8.03 9.55
C SER A 454 15.99 -9.53 9.80
N PHE A 455 14.77 -9.93 10.19
CA PHE A 455 14.46 -11.33 10.43
C PHE A 455 14.53 -12.17 9.16
N ILE A 456 13.86 -11.78 8.08
CA ILE A 456 13.76 -12.56 6.84
C ILE A 456 15.12 -12.78 6.20
N THR A 457 15.91 -11.73 6.10
CA THR A 457 17.25 -11.79 5.50
C THR A 457 18.28 -12.47 6.43
N GLY A 458 17.97 -12.56 7.72
CA GLY A 458 18.89 -13.08 8.76
C GLY A 458 20.02 -12.11 9.09
N ARG A 459 19.89 -10.83 8.73
CA ARG A 459 20.83 -9.78 9.11
C ARG A 459 20.65 -9.45 10.59
N ASP A 460 21.74 -9.41 11.33
CA ASP A 460 21.71 -9.00 12.74
C ASP A 460 21.16 -7.58 12.89
N TRP A 461 20.35 -7.33 13.93
CA TRP A 461 19.74 -6.02 14.14
C TRP A 461 20.75 -4.90 14.29
N LYS A 462 21.88 -5.17 14.97
CA LYS A 462 22.97 -4.21 15.08
C LYS A 462 23.55 -3.86 13.70
N GLU A 463 23.71 -4.84 12.83
CA GLU A 463 24.19 -4.59 11.47
C GLU A 463 23.19 -3.72 10.68
N SER A 464 21.88 -4.00 10.82
CA SER A 464 20.82 -3.24 10.15
C SER A 464 20.84 -1.77 10.54
N ILE A 465 20.82 -1.46 11.83
CA ILE A 465 20.74 -0.05 12.28
C ILE A 465 22.04 0.74 12.17
N THR A 466 23.20 0.05 12.06
CA THR A 466 24.50 0.71 11.86
C THR A 466 24.91 0.84 10.40
N THR A 467 24.03 0.51 9.45
CA THR A 467 24.31 0.58 8.01
C THR A 467 24.79 1.98 7.61
N ILE A 468 24.06 3.03 7.96
CA ILE A 468 24.41 4.41 7.62
C ILE A 468 25.77 4.81 8.23
N ASP A 469 26.09 4.34 9.43
CA ASP A 469 27.39 4.60 10.06
C ASP A 469 28.56 3.87 9.36
N ARG A 470 28.29 2.67 8.78
CA ARG A 470 29.28 2.00 7.93
C ARG A 470 29.47 2.72 6.61
N LEU A 471 28.36 3.08 5.95
CA LEU A 471 28.39 3.83 4.68
C LEU A 471 29.10 5.18 4.82
N SER A 472 28.96 5.87 5.95
CA SER A 472 29.59 7.16 6.20
C SER A 472 31.12 7.12 6.21
N LYS A 473 31.74 5.93 6.34
CA LYS A 473 33.19 5.72 6.33
C LYS A 473 33.74 5.40 4.95
N ILE A 474 32.87 5.18 3.96
CA ILE A 474 33.26 4.86 2.59
C ILE A 474 33.74 6.14 1.90
N THR A 475 34.90 6.03 1.27
CA THR A 475 35.52 7.16 0.55
C THR A 475 35.09 7.17 -0.92
N LYS A 476 35.16 8.33 -1.55
CA LYS A 476 34.90 8.47 -3.00
C LYS A 476 35.75 7.51 -3.85
N GLN A 477 37.03 7.32 -3.48
CA GLN A 477 37.91 6.40 -4.21
C GLN A 477 37.42 4.94 -4.12
N GLN A 478 36.95 4.52 -2.93
CA GLN A 478 36.40 3.15 -2.77
C GLN A 478 35.13 2.94 -3.63
N VAL A 479 34.27 3.97 -3.74
CA VAL A 479 33.12 3.91 -4.65
C VAL A 479 33.58 3.77 -6.11
N ILE A 480 34.54 4.58 -6.55
CA ILE A 480 35.09 4.55 -7.90
C ILE A 480 35.66 3.15 -8.22
N ASP A 481 36.48 2.62 -7.32
CA ASP A 481 37.17 1.32 -7.51
C ASP A 481 36.13 0.19 -7.55
N PHE A 482 35.11 0.24 -6.70
CA PHE A 482 34.02 -0.71 -6.69
C PHE A 482 33.23 -0.72 -8.01
N VAL A 483 32.82 0.48 -8.48
CA VAL A 483 32.03 0.58 -9.70
C VAL A 483 32.85 0.16 -10.93
N LYS A 484 34.14 0.48 -10.98
CA LYS A 484 35.04 -0.02 -12.04
C LYS A 484 35.14 -1.53 -12.10
N ALA A 485 35.18 -2.17 -10.95
CA ALA A 485 35.34 -3.62 -10.87
C ALA A 485 34.05 -4.39 -11.16
N ASN A 486 32.89 -3.83 -10.78
CA ASN A 486 31.64 -4.59 -10.70
C ASN A 486 30.56 -4.19 -11.72
N TYR A 487 30.57 -2.97 -12.27
CA TYR A 487 29.60 -2.51 -13.28
C TYR A 487 30.24 -2.54 -14.65
N THR A 488 30.28 -3.71 -15.26
CA THR A 488 30.83 -3.93 -16.61
C THR A 488 29.68 -4.31 -17.56
N ASN A 489 29.95 -5.12 -18.58
CA ASN A 489 28.92 -5.67 -19.45
C ASN A 489 28.20 -6.89 -18.84
N ASN A 490 28.07 -6.91 -17.53
CA ASN A 490 27.54 -8.02 -16.72
C ASN A 490 26.10 -7.75 -16.24
N TYR A 491 25.25 -7.22 -17.11
CA TYR A 491 23.88 -6.84 -16.78
C TYR A 491 22.83 -7.57 -17.61
N VAL A 492 21.60 -7.57 -17.12
CA VAL A 492 20.39 -7.91 -17.87
C VAL A 492 19.69 -6.62 -18.28
N LEU A 493 19.23 -6.59 -19.51
CA LEU A 493 18.53 -5.44 -20.09
C LEU A 493 17.15 -5.89 -20.58
N THR A 494 16.10 -5.24 -20.12
CA THR A 494 14.76 -5.40 -20.67
C THR A 494 14.37 -4.18 -21.48
N TYR A 495 13.94 -4.41 -22.72
CA TYR A 495 13.26 -3.44 -23.55
C TYR A 495 11.76 -3.79 -23.57
N LYS A 496 10.95 -2.99 -22.95
CA LYS A 496 9.49 -3.09 -23.08
C LYS A 496 9.03 -2.11 -24.14
N ARG A 497 8.48 -2.64 -25.23
CA ARG A 497 7.97 -1.86 -26.36
C ARG A 497 6.44 -1.89 -26.39
N THR A 498 5.84 -0.80 -26.86
CA THR A 498 4.39 -0.74 -27.05
C THR A 498 3.98 -1.61 -28.24
N GLY A 499 3.01 -2.50 -28.03
CA GLY A 499 2.49 -3.40 -29.05
C GLY A 499 1.65 -4.53 -28.48
N GLU A 500 0.97 -5.27 -29.35
CA GLU A 500 0.17 -6.43 -28.95
C GLU A 500 1.06 -7.65 -28.71
N ASP A 501 1.02 -8.23 -27.53
CA ASP A 501 1.65 -9.51 -27.21
C ASP A 501 0.67 -10.66 -27.46
N LYS A 502 0.82 -11.32 -28.62
CA LYS A 502 0.00 -12.47 -29.04
C LYS A 502 0.36 -13.78 -28.35
N SER A 503 1.46 -13.82 -27.59
CA SER A 503 1.91 -15.02 -26.88
C SER A 503 1.19 -15.21 -25.54
N VAL A 504 0.58 -14.17 -24.99
CA VAL A 504 -0.10 -14.20 -23.69
C VAL A 504 -1.38 -15.05 -23.75
N GLN A 505 -1.37 -16.14 -23.01
CA GLN A 505 -2.51 -17.04 -22.86
C GLN A 505 -3.27 -16.74 -21.58
N LYS A 506 -4.58 -16.51 -21.70
CA LYS A 506 -5.49 -16.39 -20.56
C LYS A 506 -5.55 -17.71 -19.78
N VAL A 507 -5.61 -17.63 -18.46
CA VAL A 507 -5.95 -18.80 -17.65
C VAL A 507 -7.44 -19.10 -17.82
N GLU A 508 -7.73 -20.15 -18.56
CA GLU A 508 -9.10 -20.69 -18.64
C GLU A 508 -9.40 -21.47 -17.38
N LYS A 509 -10.54 -21.17 -16.79
CA LYS A 509 -11.01 -21.80 -15.56
C LYS A 509 -12.24 -22.65 -15.82
N PRO A 510 -12.42 -23.77 -15.07
CA PRO A 510 -13.66 -24.54 -15.14
C PRO A 510 -14.83 -23.75 -14.56
N THR A 511 -16.05 -24.05 -14.97
CA THR A 511 -17.24 -23.48 -14.34
C THR A 511 -17.42 -24.11 -12.96
N ILE A 512 -17.65 -23.27 -11.94
CA ILE A 512 -17.95 -23.70 -10.57
C ILE A 512 -19.36 -23.28 -10.16
N THR A 513 -19.94 -24.04 -9.23
CA THR A 513 -21.22 -23.69 -8.62
C THR A 513 -20.98 -22.67 -7.49
N PRO A 514 -21.70 -21.53 -7.47
CA PRO A 514 -21.60 -20.57 -6.38
C PRO A 514 -21.87 -21.22 -5.02
N VAL A 515 -21.03 -20.91 -4.03
CA VAL A 515 -21.19 -21.41 -2.67
C VAL A 515 -22.08 -20.48 -1.86
N SER A 516 -22.86 -21.04 -0.93
CA SER A 516 -23.70 -20.22 -0.04
C SER A 516 -22.86 -19.50 0.99
N VAL A 517 -23.13 -18.20 1.19
CA VAL A 517 -22.50 -17.42 2.26
C VAL A 517 -23.32 -17.51 3.53
N ASN A 518 -22.72 -18.07 4.57
CA ASN A 518 -23.30 -18.09 5.90
C ASN A 518 -22.86 -16.82 6.65
N ARG A 519 -23.78 -15.85 6.85
CA ARG A 519 -23.51 -14.58 7.51
C ARG A 519 -23.92 -14.53 8.98
N ASP A 520 -24.81 -15.43 9.37
CA ASP A 520 -25.54 -15.32 10.65
C ASP A 520 -24.98 -16.25 11.73
N ASP A 521 -24.35 -17.36 11.33
CA ASP A 521 -23.69 -18.24 12.29
C ASP A 521 -22.34 -17.65 12.75
N GLN A 522 -21.97 -18.01 13.98
CA GLN A 522 -20.66 -17.71 14.56
C GLN A 522 -20.17 -18.94 15.33
N SER A 523 -18.91 -19.30 15.13
CA SER A 523 -18.25 -20.32 15.94
C SER A 523 -18.13 -19.89 17.40
N GLU A 524 -17.99 -20.85 18.30
CA GLU A 524 -17.80 -20.58 19.73
C GLU A 524 -16.49 -19.81 19.99
N PHE A 525 -15.47 -20.05 19.18
CA PHE A 525 -14.23 -19.31 19.27
C PHE A 525 -14.44 -17.82 19.01
N VAL A 526 -15.15 -17.47 17.93
CA VAL A 526 -15.49 -16.06 17.59
C VAL A 526 -16.33 -15.41 18.68
N LYS A 527 -17.35 -16.09 19.19
CA LYS A 527 -18.18 -15.57 20.29
C LYS A 527 -17.35 -15.25 21.52
N ASN A 528 -16.37 -16.11 21.87
CA ASN A 528 -15.50 -15.89 23.02
C ASN A 528 -14.57 -14.68 22.80
N ILE A 529 -14.05 -14.47 21.59
CA ILE A 529 -13.24 -13.28 21.26
C ILE A 529 -14.08 -12.02 21.36
N ILE A 530 -15.26 -11.98 20.72
CA ILE A 530 -16.11 -10.80 20.66
C ILE A 530 -16.59 -10.40 22.08
N ASN A 531 -17.07 -11.37 22.86
CA ASN A 531 -17.63 -11.12 24.20
C ASN A 531 -16.56 -11.05 25.29
N GLY A 532 -15.29 -11.30 24.99
CA GLY A 532 -14.19 -11.20 25.94
C GLY A 532 -14.03 -9.77 26.48
N PRO A 533 -13.75 -9.60 27.80
CA PRO A 533 -13.65 -8.28 28.40
C PRO A 533 -12.48 -7.48 27.82
N THR A 534 -12.70 -6.20 27.62
CA THR A 534 -11.66 -5.26 27.15
C THR A 534 -11.88 -3.92 27.86
N LYS A 535 -10.78 -3.31 28.30
CA LYS A 535 -10.85 -1.95 28.85
C LYS A 535 -10.91 -0.96 27.70
N ASP A 536 -11.92 -0.11 27.68
CA ASP A 536 -12.08 0.89 26.64
C ASP A 536 -10.92 1.91 26.61
N ILE A 537 -10.57 2.35 25.41
CA ILE A 537 -9.72 3.50 25.16
C ILE A 537 -10.64 4.72 25.01
N GLU A 538 -10.33 5.81 25.70
CA GLU A 538 -11.08 7.06 25.53
C GLU A 538 -10.73 7.69 24.16
N PRO A 539 -11.75 8.09 23.36
CA PRO A 539 -11.51 8.75 22.09
C PRO A 539 -10.90 10.14 22.32
N VAL A 540 -10.03 10.55 21.41
CA VAL A 540 -9.46 11.91 21.40
C VAL A 540 -9.82 12.58 20.10
N PHE A 541 -10.48 13.72 20.19
CA PHE A 541 -10.86 14.56 19.07
C PHE A 541 -10.00 15.82 19.03
N ILE A 542 -9.81 16.37 17.83
CA ILE A 542 -9.06 17.61 17.68
C ILE A 542 -9.91 18.78 18.16
N ASP A 543 -9.32 19.61 19.01
CA ASP A 543 -9.84 20.93 19.38
C ASP A 543 -9.06 21.99 18.59
N TYR A 544 -9.64 22.45 17.48
CA TYR A 544 -8.97 23.37 16.57
C TYR A 544 -8.52 24.69 17.18
N ASP A 545 -9.12 25.09 18.31
CA ASP A 545 -8.72 26.32 19.00
C ASP A 545 -7.56 26.11 19.98
N LYS A 546 -7.32 24.87 20.44
CA LYS A 546 -6.20 24.51 21.31
C LYS A 546 -5.04 23.89 20.56
N ASP A 547 -5.35 22.98 19.61
CA ASP A 547 -4.34 22.16 18.94
C ASP A 547 -3.68 22.91 17.78
N ILE A 548 -4.27 24.02 17.31
CA ILE A 548 -3.73 24.86 16.25
C ILE A 548 -3.50 26.28 16.78
N GLN A 549 -2.24 26.68 16.86
CA GLN A 549 -1.92 28.08 17.10
C GLN A 549 -2.04 28.87 15.81
N LYS A 550 -2.52 30.10 15.89
CA LYS A 550 -2.75 30.96 14.74
C LYS A 550 -1.94 32.25 14.88
N SER A 551 -1.33 32.70 13.80
CA SER A 551 -0.66 33.99 13.68
C SER A 551 -0.99 34.59 12.32
N THR A 552 -0.61 35.85 12.13
CA THR A 552 -0.83 36.56 10.87
C THR A 552 0.40 37.38 10.53
N LEU A 553 0.86 37.29 9.29
CA LEU A 553 1.93 38.15 8.78
C LEU A 553 1.41 39.59 8.58
N ASN A 554 2.34 40.53 8.44
CA ASN A 554 2.04 41.97 8.26
C ASN A 554 1.11 42.25 7.07
N ASN A 555 1.09 41.37 6.07
CA ASN A 555 0.27 41.44 4.85
C ASN A 555 -1.01 40.59 4.89
N ASN A 556 -1.46 40.20 6.08
CA ASN A 556 -2.64 39.39 6.34
C ASN A 556 -2.57 37.93 5.84
N VAL A 557 -1.39 37.39 5.54
CA VAL A 557 -1.24 35.95 5.32
C VAL A 557 -1.38 35.24 6.65
N GLN A 558 -2.33 34.31 6.76
CA GLN A 558 -2.56 33.52 7.97
C GLN A 558 -1.52 32.42 8.11
N ILE A 559 -1.04 32.18 9.32
CA ILE A 559 -0.23 31.00 9.69
C ILE A 559 -1.06 30.11 10.60
N LEU A 560 -1.20 28.84 10.22
CA LEU A 560 -1.71 27.75 11.04
C LEU A 560 -0.50 26.92 11.50
N TYR A 561 -0.32 26.82 12.81
CA TYR A 561 0.89 26.27 13.40
C TYR A 561 0.57 25.10 14.35
N ASN A 562 1.33 24.03 14.21
CA ASN A 562 1.40 22.93 15.18
C ASN A 562 2.88 22.61 15.49
N GLU A 563 3.21 22.41 16.78
CA GLU A 563 4.61 22.23 17.21
C GLU A 563 5.08 20.78 17.00
N ASN A 564 6.22 20.58 16.33
CA ASN A 564 6.93 19.31 16.32
C ASN A 564 7.79 19.17 17.59
N THR A 565 7.40 18.27 18.48
CA THR A 565 8.13 17.97 19.72
C THR A 565 8.95 16.67 19.63
N GLU A 566 8.91 15.96 18.50
CA GLU A 566 9.51 14.63 18.36
C GLU A 566 10.94 14.70 17.83
N ASN A 567 11.21 15.59 16.90
CA ASN A 567 12.50 15.69 16.23
C ASN A 567 12.78 17.12 15.71
N LYS A 568 13.89 17.28 15.01
CA LYS A 568 14.34 18.58 14.46
C LYS A 568 14.06 18.70 12.97
N THR A 569 12.85 18.31 12.53
CA THR A 569 12.38 18.51 11.18
C THR A 569 11.23 19.50 11.12
N PHE A 570 10.99 20.04 9.94
CA PHE A 570 9.82 20.87 9.67
C PHE A 570 9.16 20.47 8.36
N ASP A 571 7.84 20.68 8.31
CA ASP A 571 7.03 20.70 7.12
C ASP A 571 6.26 22.03 7.09
N MET A 572 6.45 22.81 6.04
CA MET A 572 5.79 24.08 5.82
C MET A 572 5.08 24.05 4.46
N TYR A 573 3.80 24.43 4.46
CA TYR A 573 3.00 24.42 3.25
C TYR A 573 2.43 25.81 2.99
N TYR A 574 2.59 26.30 1.75
CA TYR A 574 1.84 27.44 1.25
C TYR A 574 0.61 26.90 0.52
N VAL A 575 -0.57 27.36 0.88
CA VAL A 575 -1.84 26.87 0.33
C VAL A 575 -2.60 28.03 -0.29
N LEU A 576 -2.86 27.93 -1.58
CA LEU A 576 -3.62 28.87 -2.36
C LEU A 576 -4.85 28.19 -2.93
N ASP A 577 -6.07 28.72 -2.68
CA ASP A 577 -7.33 28.17 -3.18
C ASP A 577 -7.56 28.57 -4.66
N MET A 578 -6.59 28.32 -5.50
CA MET A 578 -6.56 28.58 -6.93
C MET A 578 -5.88 27.41 -7.65
N GLY A 579 -6.45 26.93 -8.72
CA GLY A 579 -5.92 25.82 -9.51
C GLY A 579 -6.21 25.96 -11.00
N THR A 580 -6.19 24.84 -11.71
CA THR A 580 -6.41 24.82 -13.18
C THR A 580 -7.82 25.28 -13.57
N ASN A 581 -8.80 25.18 -12.67
CA ASN A 581 -10.16 25.69 -12.91
C ASN A 581 -10.23 27.24 -12.94
N GLN A 582 -9.26 27.94 -12.35
CA GLN A 582 -9.15 29.39 -12.48
C GLN A 582 -8.21 29.79 -13.63
N ASN A 583 -7.14 29.04 -13.85
CA ASN A 583 -6.18 29.30 -14.91
C ASN A 583 -5.47 28.02 -15.36
N LYS A 584 -5.78 27.53 -16.56
CA LYS A 584 -5.18 26.32 -17.15
C LYS A 584 -3.64 26.37 -17.25
N LYS A 585 -3.06 27.59 -17.38
CA LYS A 585 -1.62 27.77 -17.52
C LYS A 585 -0.85 27.55 -16.23
N LEU A 586 -1.54 27.49 -15.07
CA LEU A 586 -0.91 27.28 -13.77
C LEU A 586 -0.17 25.94 -13.72
N ASP A 587 -0.75 24.86 -14.23
CA ASP A 587 -0.09 23.56 -14.23
C ASP A 587 1.24 23.62 -14.99
N VAL A 588 1.25 24.23 -16.19
CA VAL A 588 2.49 24.35 -16.97
C VAL A 588 3.48 25.31 -16.30
N ALA A 589 3.01 26.47 -15.79
CA ALA A 589 3.87 27.44 -15.13
C ALA A 589 4.59 26.85 -13.91
N ILE A 590 3.87 26.10 -13.10
CA ILE A 590 4.41 25.48 -11.90
C ILE A 590 5.32 24.28 -12.23
N ASN A 591 4.98 23.45 -13.22
CA ASN A 591 5.89 22.41 -13.70
C ASN A 591 7.16 23.02 -14.32
N TYR A 592 7.06 24.13 -15.00
CA TYR A 592 8.21 24.85 -15.56
C TYR A 592 9.11 25.43 -14.46
N LEU A 593 8.57 25.83 -13.30
CA LEU A 593 9.34 26.36 -12.16
C LEU A 593 10.48 25.44 -11.73
N LYS A 594 10.30 24.12 -11.81
CA LYS A 594 11.33 23.13 -11.45
C LYS A 594 12.61 23.23 -12.28
N TYR A 595 12.52 23.80 -13.47
CA TYR A 595 13.61 23.94 -14.43
C TYR A 595 14.17 25.37 -14.50
N LEU A 596 13.73 26.26 -13.60
CA LEU A 596 14.17 27.64 -13.57
C LEU A 596 15.26 27.83 -12.50
N GLY A 597 16.28 28.55 -12.89
CA GLY A 597 17.26 29.12 -11.95
C GLY A 597 16.88 30.54 -11.52
N THR A 598 17.72 31.11 -10.70
CA THR A 598 17.71 32.52 -10.36
C THR A 598 18.87 33.27 -11.08
N LYS A 599 19.04 34.55 -10.83
CA LYS A 599 20.18 35.30 -11.39
C LYS A 599 21.54 34.71 -10.96
N ASP A 600 21.60 34.11 -9.76
CA ASP A 600 22.84 33.69 -9.14
C ASP A 600 23.07 32.17 -9.21
N LEU A 601 22.02 31.37 -9.40
CA LEU A 601 22.02 29.89 -9.39
C LEU A 601 21.29 29.34 -10.61
N THR A 602 21.90 28.35 -11.27
CA THR A 602 21.15 27.52 -12.23
C THR A 602 20.14 26.63 -11.52
N ALA A 603 19.20 26.02 -12.26
CA ALA A 603 18.23 25.12 -11.68
C ALA A 603 18.90 23.91 -10.99
N GLU A 604 19.93 23.33 -11.60
CA GLU A 604 20.74 22.25 -11.00
C GLU A 604 21.45 22.69 -9.73
N ALA A 605 22.11 23.87 -9.77
CA ALA A 605 22.79 24.41 -8.60
C ALA A 605 21.81 24.69 -7.43
N LEU A 606 20.61 25.11 -7.76
CA LEU A 606 19.54 25.33 -6.78
C LEU A 606 19.15 24.00 -6.10
N GLN A 607 18.92 22.93 -6.87
CA GLN A 607 18.63 21.60 -6.34
C GLN A 607 19.76 21.09 -5.44
N GLN A 608 21.01 21.30 -5.87
CA GLN A 608 22.19 20.93 -5.06
C GLN A 608 22.24 21.71 -3.73
N GLU A 609 21.93 23.02 -3.73
CA GLU A 609 21.93 23.82 -2.50
C GLU A 609 20.83 23.35 -1.53
N PHE A 610 19.62 23.04 -2.01
CA PHE A 610 18.58 22.44 -1.18
C PHE A 610 19.03 21.10 -0.59
N TYR A 611 19.65 20.26 -1.41
CA TYR A 611 20.11 18.93 -0.96
C TYR A 611 21.21 19.03 0.11
N LYS A 612 22.19 19.95 -0.05
CA LYS A 612 23.23 20.23 0.97
C LYS A 612 22.64 20.71 2.30
N LEU A 613 21.53 21.43 2.27
CA LEU A 613 20.81 21.88 3.46
C LEU A 613 19.98 20.77 4.14
N GLY A 614 19.88 19.59 3.55
CA GLY A 614 18.92 18.55 3.98
C GLY A 614 17.49 19.08 3.92
N CYS A 615 17.17 19.88 2.92
CA CYS A 615 15.87 20.47 2.67
C CYS A 615 15.41 20.18 1.25
N SER A 616 14.12 20.31 1.01
CA SER A 616 13.53 20.20 -0.34
C SER A 616 12.24 21.00 -0.43
N PHE A 617 11.88 21.40 -1.63
CA PHE A 617 10.55 21.89 -1.93
C PHE A 617 9.91 21.07 -3.04
N ASP A 618 8.59 21.02 -3.01
CA ASP A 618 7.79 20.50 -4.12
C ASP A 618 6.56 21.36 -4.31
N VAL A 619 6.03 21.40 -5.54
CA VAL A 619 4.88 22.21 -5.92
C VAL A 619 3.87 21.35 -6.65
N TYR A 620 2.62 21.43 -6.23
CA TYR A 620 1.50 20.70 -6.81
C TYR A 620 0.37 21.65 -7.19
N VAL A 621 -0.16 21.48 -8.37
CA VAL A 621 -1.35 22.21 -8.85
C VAL A 621 -2.48 21.21 -9.06
N GLY A 622 -3.55 21.40 -8.33
CA GLY A 622 -4.80 20.68 -8.54
C GLY A 622 -5.82 21.51 -9.31
N GLU A 623 -7.03 20.99 -9.37
CA GLU A 623 -8.13 21.67 -10.06
C GLU A 623 -8.50 23.01 -9.40
N ASP A 624 -8.40 23.10 -8.08
CA ASP A 624 -8.89 24.22 -7.26
C ASP A 624 -7.90 24.71 -6.18
N GLN A 625 -6.72 24.11 -6.10
CA GLN A 625 -5.70 24.50 -5.11
C GLN A 625 -4.28 24.33 -5.66
N ILE A 626 -3.39 25.23 -5.24
CA ILE A 626 -1.94 25.08 -5.34
C ILE A 626 -1.42 24.78 -3.93
N TRP A 627 -0.53 23.79 -3.86
CA TRP A 627 0.21 23.44 -2.66
C TRP A 627 1.70 23.54 -2.94
N VAL A 628 2.39 24.27 -2.10
CA VAL A 628 3.87 24.25 -2.05
C VAL A 628 4.26 23.63 -0.73
N SER A 629 5.08 22.59 -0.76
CA SER A 629 5.71 22.04 0.45
C SER A 629 7.18 22.42 0.47
N LEU A 630 7.63 22.97 1.59
CA LEU A 630 9.04 23.18 1.92
C LEU A 630 9.31 22.38 3.20
N ASN A 631 10.24 21.45 3.17
CA ASN A 631 10.48 20.54 4.28
C ASN A 631 11.97 20.23 4.46
N GLY A 632 12.35 19.74 5.66
CA GLY A 632 13.73 19.36 5.93
C GLY A 632 14.18 19.58 7.37
N LEU A 633 15.47 19.82 7.55
CA LEU A 633 16.09 20.09 8.85
C LEU A 633 15.74 21.49 9.35
N THR A 634 15.21 21.61 10.57
CA THR A 634 14.76 22.88 11.15
C THR A 634 15.88 23.92 11.25
N GLU A 635 17.13 23.51 11.50
CA GLU A 635 18.27 24.41 11.58
C GLU A 635 18.54 25.18 10.27
N ASN A 636 18.07 24.68 9.15
CA ASN A 636 18.26 25.24 7.81
C ASN A 636 17.01 25.93 7.24
N ILE A 637 15.92 26.03 7.99
CA ILE A 637 14.64 26.58 7.49
C ILE A 637 14.79 28.00 6.91
N GLU A 638 15.55 28.92 7.58
CA GLU A 638 15.71 30.31 7.08
C GLU A 638 16.42 30.32 5.74
N LYS A 639 17.48 29.50 5.58
CA LYS A 639 18.23 29.40 4.32
C LYS A 639 17.37 28.79 3.20
N ALA A 640 16.68 27.69 3.51
CA ALA A 640 15.80 27.01 2.56
C ALA A 640 14.63 27.92 2.10
N THR A 641 13.99 28.61 3.06
CA THR A 641 12.94 29.58 2.76
C THR A 641 13.47 30.72 1.87
N LYS A 642 14.66 31.26 2.18
CA LYS A 642 15.25 32.29 1.36
C LYS A 642 15.53 31.85 -0.07
N LEU A 643 16.07 30.64 -0.25
CA LEU A 643 16.28 30.06 -1.59
C LEU A 643 14.97 29.93 -2.36
N PHE A 644 13.93 29.41 -1.71
CA PHE A 644 12.62 29.22 -2.33
C PHE A 644 11.97 30.56 -2.73
N GLU A 645 11.99 31.54 -1.81
CA GLU A 645 11.44 32.89 -2.08
C GLU A 645 12.19 33.61 -3.20
N ASP A 646 13.50 33.37 -3.34
CA ASP A 646 14.29 33.92 -4.43
C ASP A 646 13.89 33.34 -5.80
N VAL A 647 13.65 32.03 -5.84
CA VAL A 647 13.15 31.36 -7.05
C VAL A 647 11.79 31.93 -7.49
N LEU A 648 10.89 32.15 -6.53
CA LEU A 648 9.57 32.73 -6.84
C LEU A 648 9.65 34.18 -7.31
N ALA A 649 10.54 34.98 -6.69
CA ALA A 649 10.66 36.41 -6.99
C ALA A 649 11.48 36.68 -8.25
N ASN A 650 12.53 35.89 -8.50
CA ASN A 650 13.56 36.17 -9.52
C ASN A 650 13.81 35.04 -10.49
N PRO A 651 12.79 34.24 -10.92
CA PRO A 651 13.01 33.15 -11.86
C PRO A 651 13.56 33.69 -13.17
N GLN A 652 14.58 33.02 -13.72
CA GLN A 652 15.16 33.39 -15.00
C GLN A 652 14.55 32.55 -16.13
N PRO A 653 14.20 33.17 -17.28
CA PRO A 653 13.60 32.47 -18.40
C PRO A 653 14.58 31.42 -18.97
N ASN A 654 14.02 30.26 -19.38
CA ASN A 654 14.72 29.18 -20.03
C ASN A 654 13.84 28.61 -21.14
N ASP A 655 13.94 29.18 -22.36
CA ASP A 655 13.09 28.80 -23.47
C ASP A 655 13.33 27.35 -23.94
N GLU A 656 14.53 26.81 -23.75
CA GLU A 656 14.83 25.42 -24.06
C GLU A 656 14.12 24.47 -23.10
N ALA A 657 14.19 24.77 -21.80
CA ALA A 657 13.45 24.00 -20.79
C ALA A 657 11.94 24.08 -21.01
N LEU A 658 11.39 25.21 -21.41
CA LEU A 658 9.96 25.33 -21.73
C LEU A 658 9.57 24.41 -22.88
N LYS A 659 10.33 24.41 -23.99
CA LYS A 659 10.07 23.51 -25.13
C LYS A 659 10.12 22.03 -24.71
N ASN A 660 11.03 21.69 -23.83
CA ASN A 660 11.11 20.33 -23.29
C ASN A 660 9.88 20.01 -22.42
N VAL A 661 9.45 20.93 -21.53
CA VAL A 661 8.21 20.75 -20.74
C VAL A 661 7.00 20.56 -21.64
N GLU A 662 6.85 21.35 -22.71
CA GLU A 662 5.78 21.19 -23.69
C GLU A 662 5.82 19.81 -24.36
N SER A 663 6.99 19.36 -24.81
CA SER A 663 7.19 18.04 -25.41
C SER A 663 6.88 16.90 -24.42
N ASP A 664 7.35 17.02 -23.17
CA ASP A 664 7.13 16.03 -22.13
C ASP A 664 5.64 15.93 -21.74
N ILE A 665 4.92 17.06 -21.67
CA ILE A 665 3.46 17.07 -21.48
C ILE A 665 2.76 16.33 -22.64
N LEU A 666 3.14 16.59 -23.88
CA LEU A 666 2.53 15.92 -25.02
C LEU A 666 2.82 14.42 -25.03
N LYS A 667 4.05 14.02 -24.68
CA LYS A 667 4.42 12.60 -24.54
C LYS A 667 3.64 11.91 -23.40
N LYS A 668 3.56 12.53 -22.22
CA LYS A 668 2.78 12.02 -21.09
C LYS A 668 1.30 11.88 -21.43
N ARG A 669 0.74 12.81 -22.21
CA ARG A 669 -0.64 12.71 -22.74
C ARG A 669 -0.82 11.53 -23.69
N ALA A 670 0.18 11.27 -24.56
CA ALA A 670 0.14 10.10 -25.43
C ALA A 670 0.22 8.80 -24.61
N ASP A 671 1.10 8.74 -23.63
CA ASP A 671 1.27 7.59 -22.73
C ASP A 671 0.06 7.33 -21.85
N ALA A 672 -0.60 8.37 -21.34
CA ALA A 672 -1.83 8.25 -20.57
C ALA A 672 -2.95 7.51 -21.34
N LYS A 673 -3.00 7.66 -22.66
CA LYS A 673 -3.95 6.94 -23.53
C LYS A 673 -3.61 5.46 -23.71
N LEU A 674 -2.44 5.03 -23.28
CA LEU A 674 -2.01 3.62 -23.25
C LEU A 674 -2.23 2.99 -21.89
N ASN A 675 -2.51 3.76 -20.85
CA ASN A 675 -2.67 3.29 -19.49
C ASN A 675 -4.15 3.05 -19.14
N LYS A 676 -4.53 1.80 -18.88
CA LYS A 676 -5.91 1.43 -18.58
C LYS A 676 -6.48 2.14 -17.34
N GLY A 677 -5.65 2.40 -16.33
CA GLY A 677 -6.05 3.12 -15.12
C GLY A 677 -6.41 4.58 -15.41
N GLU A 678 -5.57 5.28 -16.18
CA GLU A 678 -5.84 6.65 -16.64
C GLU A 678 -7.09 6.73 -17.54
N ILE A 679 -7.29 5.73 -18.39
CA ILE A 679 -8.48 5.65 -19.24
C ILE A 679 -9.74 5.50 -18.38
N LEU A 680 -9.76 4.54 -17.42
CA LEU A 680 -10.95 4.23 -16.63
C LEU A 680 -11.21 5.27 -15.53
N PHE A 681 -10.23 5.52 -14.65
CA PHE A 681 -10.39 6.35 -13.45
C PHE A 681 -10.16 7.84 -13.70
N GLY A 682 -9.45 8.19 -14.77
CA GLY A 682 -9.26 9.58 -15.23
C GLY A 682 -10.32 9.98 -16.25
N GLY A 683 -10.08 9.61 -17.51
CA GLY A 683 -10.89 10.05 -18.65
C GLY A 683 -12.34 9.59 -18.59
N LEU A 684 -12.58 8.29 -18.50
CA LEU A 684 -13.93 7.73 -18.58
C LEU A 684 -14.78 8.05 -17.34
N TYR A 685 -14.18 8.01 -16.13
CA TYR A 685 -14.85 8.43 -14.90
C TYR A 685 -15.27 9.91 -14.95
N SER A 686 -14.37 10.78 -15.39
CA SER A 686 -14.67 12.20 -15.53
C SER A 686 -15.74 12.46 -16.59
N TYR A 687 -15.70 11.73 -17.71
CA TYR A 687 -16.73 11.78 -18.74
C TYR A 687 -18.10 11.32 -18.23
N GLY A 688 -18.13 10.25 -17.45
CA GLY A 688 -19.35 9.75 -16.81
C GLY A 688 -19.98 10.76 -15.86
N LYS A 689 -19.15 11.57 -15.20
CA LYS A 689 -19.57 12.56 -14.22
C LYS A 689 -19.99 13.89 -14.87
N TYR A 690 -19.28 14.35 -15.90
CA TYR A 690 -19.42 15.70 -16.46
C TYR A 690 -19.70 15.72 -17.98
N GLY A 691 -19.51 14.61 -18.68
CA GLY A 691 -19.49 14.58 -20.12
C GLY A 691 -18.17 15.13 -20.70
N LYS A 692 -18.22 15.62 -21.92
CA LYS A 692 -17.05 16.07 -22.67
C LYS A 692 -16.30 17.23 -22.00
N TYR A 693 -16.99 18.12 -21.31
CA TYR A 693 -16.41 19.27 -20.62
C TYR A 693 -16.35 19.01 -19.12
N SER A 694 -15.16 18.78 -18.64
CA SER A 694 -14.91 18.38 -17.26
C SER A 694 -13.66 19.08 -16.71
N PRO A 695 -13.42 19.07 -15.39
CA PRO A 695 -12.13 19.47 -14.83
C PRO A 695 -10.95 18.74 -15.48
N TYR A 696 -11.10 17.45 -15.76
CA TYR A 696 -10.06 16.60 -16.37
C TYR A 696 -9.69 17.04 -17.80
N THR A 697 -10.68 17.48 -18.59
CA THR A 697 -10.48 17.98 -19.96
C THR A 697 -10.22 19.49 -20.02
N ASN A 698 -10.23 20.19 -18.87
CA ASN A 698 -9.94 21.61 -18.77
C ASN A 698 -8.44 21.91 -18.77
N ILE A 699 -7.77 21.48 -19.81
CA ILE A 699 -6.32 21.61 -20.01
C ILE A 699 -6.02 22.45 -21.25
N LEU A 700 -4.77 22.89 -21.40
CA LEU A 700 -4.32 23.55 -22.64
C LEU A 700 -4.34 22.56 -23.80
N SER A 701 -4.85 22.97 -24.94
CA SER A 701 -4.73 22.21 -26.19
C SER A 701 -3.27 22.11 -26.64
N SER A 702 -2.97 21.21 -27.54
CA SER A 702 -1.62 21.07 -28.10
C SER A 702 -1.14 22.34 -28.83
N GLU A 703 -2.07 23.12 -29.41
CA GLU A 703 -1.75 24.38 -30.04
C GLU A 703 -1.48 25.48 -28.99
N GLU A 704 -2.31 25.58 -27.94
CA GLU A 704 -2.09 26.50 -26.83
C GLU A 704 -0.76 26.23 -26.12
N LEU A 705 -0.38 24.95 -25.91
CA LEU A 705 0.92 24.57 -25.35
C LEU A 705 2.09 25.11 -26.17
N LYS A 706 2.08 24.88 -27.50
CA LYS A 706 3.14 25.33 -28.41
C LYS A 706 3.27 26.83 -28.55
N ASN A 707 2.23 27.58 -28.16
CA ASN A 707 2.21 29.04 -28.21
C ASN A 707 2.54 29.70 -26.87
N LEU A 708 2.91 28.91 -25.85
CA LEU A 708 3.37 29.45 -24.57
C LEU A 708 4.72 30.16 -24.73
N ASN A 709 4.97 31.11 -23.85
CA ASN A 709 6.27 31.76 -23.78
C ASN A 709 6.74 31.91 -22.33
N SER A 710 8.02 31.87 -22.14
CA SER A 710 8.64 31.94 -20.81
C SER A 710 8.24 33.18 -20.01
N ALA A 711 8.13 34.33 -20.66
CA ALA A 711 7.78 35.59 -19.97
C ALA A 711 6.39 35.57 -19.35
N GLU A 712 5.41 35.00 -20.08
CA GLU A 712 4.06 34.82 -19.55
C GLU A 712 4.02 33.86 -18.37
N LEU A 713 4.67 32.70 -18.46
CA LEU A 713 4.70 31.72 -17.37
C LEU A 713 5.43 32.27 -16.13
N ILE A 714 6.52 32.99 -16.31
CA ILE A 714 7.21 33.68 -15.22
C ILE A 714 6.33 34.74 -14.58
N SER A 715 5.55 35.46 -15.37
CA SER A 715 4.59 36.43 -14.83
C SER A 715 3.52 35.75 -13.97
N ILE A 716 3.04 34.56 -14.38
CA ILE A 716 2.10 33.76 -13.59
C ILE A 716 2.76 33.29 -12.30
N ILE A 717 3.98 32.74 -12.33
CA ILE A 717 4.75 32.29 -11.16
C ILE A 717 4.91 33.43 -10.14
N LYS A 718 5.33 34.61 -10.60
CA LYS A 718 5.49 35.78 -9.73
C LYS A 718 4.17 36.29 -9.15
N ASP A 719 3.08 36.16 -9.89
CA ASP A 719 1.77 36.65 -9.47
C ASP A 719 1.08 35.73 -8.45
N VAL A 720 1.47 34.45 -8.36
CA VAL A 720 0.87 33.46 -7.43
C VAL A 720 0.90 33.96 -5.97
N THR A 721 2.01 34.57 -5.52
CA THR A 721 2.17 35.10 -4.15
C THR A 721 1.35 36.37 -3.89
N SER A 722 0.76 36.98 -4.94
CA SER A 722 -0.08 38.18 -4.80
C SER A 722 -1.54 37.87 -4.44
N TYR A 723 -1.97 36.61 -4.53
CA TYR A 723 -3.31 36.19 -4.17
C TYR A 723 -3.43 35.82 -2.69
N GLN A 724 -4.68 35.81 -2.19
CA GLN A 724 -4.98 35.34 -0.84
C GLN A 724 -4.56 33.90 -0.68
N HIS A 725 -3.69 33.62 0.29
CA HIS A 725 -3.17 32.32 0.62
C HIS A 725 -2.88 32.22 2.12
N ARG A 726 -2.47 31.06 2.57
CA ARG A 726 -2.13 30.77 3.96
C ARG A 726 -0.96 29.83 4.07
N ILE A 727 -0.33 29.81 5.24
CA ILE A 727 0.82 28.95 5.55
C ILE A 727 0.42 27.97 6.63
N LEU A 728 0.64 26.68 6.39
CA LEU A 728 0.52 25.63 7.39
C LEU A 728 1.94 25.23 7.81
N TYR A 729 2.18 25.14 9.09
CA TYR A 729 3.51 24.81 9.62
C TYR A 729 3.45 23.77 10.71
N TYR A 730 4.20 22.69 10.53
CA TYR A 730 4.55 21.71 11.55
C TYR A 730 6.07 21.67 11.71
N GLY A 731 6.58 22.04 12.88
CA GLY A 731 8.03 22.09 13.10
C GLY A 731 8.35 22.59 14.51
N ASN A 732 9.63 22.62 14.88
CA ASN A 732 10.03 22.99 16.24
C ASN A 732 10.53 24.43 16.40
N ASN A 733 10.47 25.29 15.36
CA ASN A 733 10.66 26.73 15.54
C ASN A 733 9.47 27.32 16.29
N LYS A 734 9.70 28.22 17.24
CA LYS A 734 8.60 28.86 17.96
C LYS A 734 7.82 29.82 17.05
N LEU A 735 6.49 29.87 17.22
CA LEU A 735 5.62 30.66 16.36
C LEU A 735 6.01 32.15 16.21
N PRO A 736 6.44 32.89 17.27
CA PRO A 736 6.89 34.26 17.11
C PRO A 736 8.16 34.39 16.24
N GLU A 737 9.11 33.47 16.36
CA GLU A 737 10.34 33.42 15.57
C GLU A 737 10.06 33.11 14.11
N LEU A 738 9.21 32.10 13.88
CA LEU A 738 8.71 31.73 12.54
C LEU A 738 8.00 32.91 11.87
N THR A 739 7.08 33.58 12.61
CA THR A 739 6.35 34.75 12.10
C THR A 739 7.32 35.90 11.75
N ALA A 740 8.34 36.18 12.58
CA ALA A 740 9.32 37.20 12.30
C ALA A 740 10.18 36.86 11.06
N MET A 741 10.62 35.61 10.94
CA MET A 741 11.35 35.10 9.77
C MET A 741 10.54 35.24 8.49
N LEU A 742 9.27 34.78 8.49
CA LEU A 742 8.40 34.86 7.33
C LEU A 742 8.07 36.32 6.95
N ASN A 743 7.83 37.22 7.92
CA ASN A 743 7.66 38.64 7.62
C ASN A 743 8.89 39.26 6.93
N LYS A 744 10.08 38.75 7.22
CA LYS A 744 11.33 39.17 6.57
C LYS A 744 11.48 38.57 5.17
N LEU A 745 11.17 37.33 4.97
CA LEU A 745 11.49 36.55 3.76
C LEU A 745 10.33 36.49 2.75
N HIS A 746 9.12 36.22 3.20
CA HIS A 746 7.94 36.05 2.34
C HIS A 746 7.37 37.42 1.94
N LYS A 747 7.78 37.90 0.77
CA LYS A 747 7.42 39.22 0.23
C LYS A 747 6.17 39.11 -0.64
N THR A 748 5.10 39.76 -0.20
CA THR A 748 3.84 39.88 -0.93
C THR A 748 3.38 41.34 -0.99
N PRO A 749 2.45 41.72 -1.85
CA PRO A 749 1.80 43.03 -1.82
C PRO A 749 1.16 43.31 -0.45
N GLU A 750 1.05 44.59 -0.06
CA GLU A 750 0.32 44.97 1.17
C GLU A 750 -1.13 44.51 1.17
N LYS A 751 -1.77 44.50 0.02
CA LYS A 751 -3.15 44.02 -0.16
C LYS A 751 -3.14 42.86 -1.15
N LEU A 752 -3.43 41.67 -0.64
CA LEU A 752 -3.58 40.48 -1.46
C LEU A 752 -4.85 40.54 -2.34
N LYS A 753 -4.72 40.09 -3.57
CA LYS A 753 -5.83 39.92 -4.51
C LYS A 753 -6.75 38.79 -4.05
N PRO A 754 -8.09 38.93 -4.23
CA PRO A 754 -8.98 37.79 -4.11
C PRO A 754 -8.67 36.75 -5.20
N VAL A 755 -8.86 35.48 -4.90
CA VAL A 755 -8.73 34.39 -5.88
C VAL A 755 -9.82 34.54 -6.94
N PRO A 756 -9.52 34.43 -8.25
CA PRO A 756 -10.53 34.47 -9.31
C PRO A 756 -11.58 33.37 -9.15
N LEU A 757 -12.78 33.63 -9.70
CA LEU A 757 -13.82 32.59 -9.70
C LEU A 757 -13.40 31.43 -10.63
N PRO A 758 -13.62 30.17 -10.23
CA PRO A 758 -13.33 29.03 -11.07
C PRO A 758 -14.34 28.89 -12.22
N VAL A 759 -13.90 28.23 -13.27
CA VAL A 759 -14.82 27.68 -14.28
C VAL A 759 -15.73 26.66 -13.58
N LYS A 760 -17.01 26.71 -13.87
CA LYS A 760 -18.00 25.75 -13.33
C LYS A 760 -18.31 24.70 -14.37
N PHE A 761 -18.18 23.44 -13.96
CA PHE A 761 -18.56 22.27 -14.75
C PHE A 761 -19.93 21.79 -14.31
N GLN A 762 -20.76 21.41 -15.26
CA GLN A 762 -22.09 20.89 -14.96
C GLN A 762 -21.96 19.38 -14.76
N GLU A 763 -22.24 18.89 -13.54
CA GLU A 763 -22.38 17.47 -13.31
C GLU A 763 -23.62 16.91 -14.00
N LEU A 764 -23.46 15.80 -14.70
CA LEU A 764 -24.56 15.10 -15.34
C LEU A 764 -25.45 14.43 -14.29
N GLU A 765 -26.76 14.39 -14.57
CA GLU A 765 -27.62 13.47 -13.83
C GLU A 765 -27.31 12.06 -14.28
N ALA A 766 -27.30 11.12 -13.33
CA ALA A 766 -27.15 9.72 -13.65
C ALA A 766 -28.28 9.29 -14.59
N ASN A 767 -27.91 8.62 -15.65
CA ASN A 767 -28.86 8.12 -16.63
C ASN A 767 -28.43 6.71 -17.04
N SER A 768 -29.38 5.94 -17.60
CA SER A 768 -29.10 4.58 -18.06
C SER A 768 -28.26 4.61 -19.35
N ASN A 769 -27.02 5.06 -19.28
CA ASN A 769 -26.04 5.03 -20.36
C ASN A 769 -24.90 4.09 -20.02
N VAL A 770 -24.41 3.38 -21.03
CA VAL A 770 -23.21 2.55 -20.96
C VAL A 770 -22.18 3.14 -21.88
N TYR A 771 -21.08 3.63 -21.31
CA TYR A 771 -19.94 4.16 -22.05
C TYR A 771 -18.81 3.15 -22.05
N ILE A 772 -18.29 2.81 -23.21
CA ILE A 772 -17.26 1.80 -23.40
C ILE A 772 -16.05 2.42 -24.09
N VAL A 773 -14.87 2.13 -23.55
CA VAL A 773 -13.60 2.34 -24.24
C VAL A 773 -13.02 0.98 -24.59
N ASP A 774 -12.73 0.79 -25.89
CA ASP A 774 -12.08 -0.42 -26.39
C ASP A 774 -10.59 -0.40 -26.03
N TYR A 775 -10.14 -1.43 -25.31
CA TYR A 775 -8.75 -1.56 -24.88
C TYR A 775 -8.33 -3.03 -24.87
N ASP A 776 -7.12 -3.32 -25.36
CA ASP A 776 -6.60 -4.70 -25.43
C ASP A 776 -6.17 -5.22 -24.06
N MET A 777 -7.08 -5.89 -23.37
CA MET A 777 -6.87 -6.51 -22.07
C MET A 777 -7.64 -7.83 -21.96
N LYS A 778 -7.25 -8.68 -21.01
CA LYS A 778 -7.89 -9.99 -20.77
C LYS A 778 -9.12 -9.88 -19.88
N GLN A 779 -9.11 -8.92 -18.98
CA GLN A 779 -10.24 -8.62 -18.10
C GLN A 779 -11.17 -7.58 -18.72
N ALA A 780 -12.31 -7.33 -18.07
CA ALA A 780 -13.12 -6.14 -18.22
C ALA A 780 -13.20 -5.43 -16.87
N GLU A 781 -13.05 -4.13 -16.88
CA GLU A 781 -13.21 -3.32 -15.65
C GLU A 781 -14.40 -2.39 -15.83
N VAL A 782 -15.23 -2.30 -14.77
CA VAL A 782 -16.49 -1.57 -14.81
C VAL A 782 -16.63 -0.67 -13.59
N ILE A 783 -17.09 0.55 -13.83
CA ILE A 783 -17.57 1.47 -12.79
C ILE A 783 -19.07 1.68 -12.97
N LEU A 784 -19.83 1.49 -11.88
CA LEU A 784 -21.21 1.93 -11.77
C LEU A 784 -21.21 3.26 -11.00
N LEU A 785 -21.68 4.32 -11.61
CA LEU A 785 -21.67 5.67 -11.05
C LEU A 785 -23.08 6.23 -10.97
N SER A 786 -23.50 6.66 -9.78
CA SER A 786 -24.77 7.36 -9.60
C SER A 786 -24.54 8.62 -8.76
N LYS A 787 -24.98 9.77 -9.31
CA LYS A 787 -24.99 11.04 -8.59
C LYS A 787 -26.09 11.02 -7.52
N ASP A 788 -25.77 11.53 -6.34
CA ASP A 788 -26.72 11.72 -5.26
C ASP A 788 -26.78 13.21 -4.85
N GLY A 789 -27.50 13.53 -3.78
CA GLY A 789 -27.69 14.90 -3.30
C GLY A 789 -26.39 15.56 -2.84
N ILE A 790 -26.47 16.88 -2.63
CA ILE A 790 -25.37 17.71 -2.10
C ILE A 790 -24.99 17.21 -0.70
N TYR A 791 -23.71 17.40 -0.33
CA TYR A 791 -23.20 17.07 0.98
C TYR A 791 -24.14 17.46 2.12
N ASN A 792 -24.43 16.51 2.97
CA ASN A 792 -25.20 16.69 4.20
C ASN A 792 -24.47 16.02 5.36
N LYS A 793 -24.04 16.83 6.34
CA LYS A 793 -23.32 16.32 7.51
C LYS A 793 -24.11 15.28 8.34
N GLU A 794 -25.44 15.36 8.32
CA GLU A 794 -26.31 14.42 9.04
C GLU A 794 -26.18 12.99 8.50
N ASN A 795 -25.80 12.84 7.22
CA ASN A 795 -25.56 11.54 6.62
C ASN A 795 -24.17 10.97 6.93
N ALA A 796 -23.26 11.73 7.55
CA ALA A 796 -21.89 11.30 7.77
C ALA A 796 -21.80 9.99 8.61
N SER A 797 -22.63 9.87 9.64
CA SER A 797 -22.64 8.69 10.51
C SER A 797 -23.21 7.46 9.81
N ILE A 798 -24.33 7.61 9.11
CA ILE A 798 -24.99 6.48 8.45
C ILE A 798 -24.24 6.06 7.20
N SER A 799 -23.68 6.98 6.40
CA SER A 799 -22.88 6.66 5.23
C SER A 799 -21.56 5.94 5.61
N ARG A 800 -20.94 6.34 6.73
CA ARG A 800 -19.77 5.66 7.27
C ARG A 800 -20.09 4.21 7.64
N LEU A 801 -21.23 3.99 8.33
CA LEU A 801 -21.68 2.66 8.72
C LEU A 801 -22.09 1.81 7.50
N PHE A 802 -22.77 2.42 6.52
CA PHE A 802 -23.13 1.76 5.27
C PHE A 802 -21.89 1.28 4.51
N ASN A 803 -20.88 2.11 4.36
CA ASN A 803 -19.64 1.74 3.67
C ASN A 803 -18.91 0.59 4.38
N GLU A 804 -18.84 0.60 5.71
CA GLU A 804 -18.25 -0.47 6.50
C GLU A 804 -18.99 -1.80 6.33
N TYR A 805 -20.32 -1.75 6.34
CA TYR A 805 -21.16 -2.95 6.23
C TYR A 805 -21.24 -3.48 4.80
N PHE A 806 -21.50 -2.60 3.81
CA PHE A 806 -21.87 -2.98 2.46
C PHE A 806 -20.67 -3.20 1.55
N GLY A 807 -19.73 -2.25 1.48
CA GLY A 807 -18.79 -2.21 0.39
C GLY A 807 -17.31 -2.11 0.71
N GLY A 808 -16.96 -1.88 1.98
CA GLY A 808 -15.58 -1.59 2.38
C GLY A 808 -14.88 -2.73 3.13
N GLY A 809 -14.03 -3.51 2.48
CA GLY A 809 -13.20 -4.53 3.13
C GLY A 809 -13.70 -5.96 2.99
N MET A 810 -12.90 -6.93 3.45
CA MET A 810 -13.12 -8.37 3.25
C MET A 810 -14.35 -8.92 4.00
N ALA A 811 -14.78 -8.26 5.06
CA ALA A 811 -15.99 -8.63 5.80
C ALA A 811 -17.29 -8.04 5.20
N SER A 812 -17.19 -7.15 4.19
CA SER A 812 -18.34 -6.47 3.59
C SER A 812 -19.23 -7.39 2.75
N VAL A 813 -20.49 -6.99 2.58
CA VAL A 813 -21.47 -7.74 1.80
C VAL A 813 -21.03 -7.94 0.35
N VAL A 814 -20.52 -6.87 -0.29
CA VAL A 814 -20.08 -6.92 -1.71
C VAL A 814 -18.92 -7.89 -1.88
N PHE A 815 -17.92 -7.83 -1.02
CA PHE A 815 -16.76 -8.72 -1.11
C PHE A 815 -17.16 -10.19 -0.90
N GLN A 816 -17.97 -10.47 0.12
CA GLN A 816 -18.41 -11.83 0.43
C GLN A 816 -19.25 -12.44 -0.69
N GLU A 817 -20.14 -11.68 -1.34
CA GLU A 817 -20.98 -12.19 -2.41
C GLU A 817 -20.25 -12.35 -3.73
N MET A 818 -19.54 -11.30 -4.13
CA MET A 818 -18.99 -11.22 -5.48
C MET A 818 -17.68 -12.01 -5.61
N ARG A 819 -16.81 -11.95 -4.58
CA ARG A 819 -15.53 -12.64 -4.60
C ARG A 819 -15.59 -14.01 -3.94
N GLU A 820 -16.02 -14.11 -2.68
CA GLU A 820 -15.93 -15.35 -1.90
C GLU A 820 -16.97 -16.40 -2.32
N SER A 821 -18.22 -15.97 -2.55
CA SER A 821 -19.31 -16.88 -2.90
C SER A 821 -19.33 -17.26 -4.38
N LYS A 822 -19.26 -16.25 -5.24
CA LYS A 822 -19.50 -16.42 -6.68
C LYS A 822 -18.22 -16.43 -7.51
N ALA A 823 -17.09 -16.08 -6.91
CA ALA A 823 -15.77 -15.96 -7.57
C ALA A 823 -15.85 -15.19 -8.91
N LEU A 824 -16.66 -14.11 -8.93
CA LEU A 824 -16.94 -13.32 -10.14
C LEU A 824 -15.88 -12.23 -10.38
N ALA A 825 -15.21 -11.76 -9.33
CA ALA A 825 -14.26 -10.68 -9.44
C ALA A 825 -13.18 -10.81 -8.37
N TYR A 826 -11.91 -10.56 -8.73
CA TYR A 826 -10.83 -10.47 -7.75
C TYR A 826 -10.89 -9.14 -6.99
N SER A 827 -11.08 -8.04 -7.71
CA SER A 827 -11.23 -6.71 -7.14
C SER A 827 -12.65 -6.21 -7.32
N VAL A 828 -13.37 -6.02 -6.22
CA VAL A 828 -14.76 -5.55 -6.22
C VAL A 828 -15.04 -4.77 -4.94
N TYR A 829 -15.67 -3.62 -5.08
CA TYR A 829 -16.12 -2.81 -3.95
C TYR A 829 -17.25 -1.86 -4.35
N SER A 830 -17.96 -1.37 -3.36
CA SER A 830 -18.97 -0.34 -3.54
C SER A 830 -18.86 0.68 -2.40
N ASN A 831 -19.00 1.95 -2.69
CA ASN A 831 -18.82 3.02 -1.73
C ASN A 831 -19.81 4.16 -1.97
N TYR A 832 -20.45 4.63 -0.91
CA TYR A 832 -21.12 5.93 -0.91
C TYR A 832 -20.06 7.00 -0.63
N SER A 833 -19.68 7.71 -1.68
CA SER A 833 -18.62 8.71 -1.65
C SER A 833 -19.19 10.07 -1.23
N ASN A 834 -18.90 10.48 0.00
CA ASN A 834 -19.26 11.82 0.46
C ASN A 834 -18.44 12.88 -0.28
N ALA A 835 -19.07 14.00 -0.61
CA ALA A 835 -18.44 15.14 -1.25
C ALA A 835 -17.32 15.73 -0.36
N ARG A 836 -16.31 16.32 -1.01
CA ARG A 836 -15.16 16.96 -0.34
C ARG A 836 -15.44 18.41 0.07
N LYS A 837 -16.46 19.04 -0.50
CA LYS A 837 -16.90 20.39 -0.15
C LYS A 837 -18.41 20.41 0.08
N LYS A 838 -18.86 21.31 0.94
CA LYS A 838 -20.28 21.44 1.28
C LYS A 838 -21.21 21.78 0.10
N THR A 839 -20.66 22.22 -1.02
CA THR A 839 -21.40 22.60 -2.24
C THR A 839 -21.35 21.53 -3.33
N GLU A 840 -20.67 20.43 -3.12
CA GLU A 840 -20.51 19.34 -4.08
C GLU A 840 -21.50 18.21 -3.79
N ASN A 841 -21.79 17.40 -4.81
CA ASN A 841 -22.67 16.25 -4.71
C ASN A 841 -21.93 15.00 -4.23
N ASN A 842 -22.67 14.16 -3.51
CA ASN A 842 -22.24 12.80 -3.16
C ASN A 842 -22.42 11.87 -4.36
N TYR A 843 -21.75 10.73 -4.34
CA TYR A 843 -21.84 9.72 -5.39
C TYR A 843 -21.89 8.31 -4.81
N VAL A 844 -22.67 7.43 -5.45
CA VAL A 844 -22.49 6.00 -5.32
C VAL A 844 -21.50 5.55 -6.39
N PHE A 845 -20.46 4.87 -5.96
CA PHE A 845 -19.39 4.38 -6.81
C PHE A 845 -19.22 2.88 -6.55
N SER A 846 -19.38 2.04 -7.56
CA SER A 846 -19.09 0.60 -7.45
C SER A 846 -18.12 0.20 -8.55
N TYR A 847 -17.12 -0.61 -8.20
CA TYR A 847 -16.10 -1.10 -9.12
C TYR A 847 -16.13 -2.62 -9.20
N ILE A 848 -15.94 -3.14 -10.40
CA ILE A 848 -15.86 -4.57 -10.70
C ILE A 848 -14.71 -4.80 -11.67
N GLY A 849 -13.70 -5.58 -11.26
CA GLY A 849 -12.68 -6.12 -12.16
C GLY A 849 -12.91 -7.63 -12.35
N THR A 850 -13.29 -8.04 -13.55
CA THR A 850 -13.73 -9.42 -13.86
C THR A 850 -13.23 -9.88 -15.22
N GLN A 851 -13.29 -11.17 -15.49
CA GLN A 851 -13.12 -11.67 -16.86
C GLN A 851 -14.27 -11.22 -17.75
N ALA A 852 -13.97 -10.92 -19.01
CA ALA A 852 -14.97 -10.40 -19.96
C ALA A 852 -16.18 -11.35 -20.13
N ASP A 853 -15.96 -12.67 -20.07
CA ASP A 853 -17.03 -13.69 -20.16
C ASP A 853 -17.87 -13.82 -18.89
N LYS A 854 -17.38 -13.33 -17.74
CA LYS A 854 -18.09 -13.27 -16.45
C LYS A 854 -18.80 -11.94 -16.20
N LEU A 855 -18.58 -10.97 -17.07
CA LEU A 855 -19.17 -9.63 -16.94
C LEU A 855 -20.70 -9.66 -16.76
N PRO A 856 -21.49 -10.49 -17.48
CA PRO A 856 -22.93 -10.54 -17.30
C PRO A 856 -23.37 -10.91 -15.89
N GLU A 857 -22.76 -11.94 -15.31
CA GLU A 857 -23.06 -12.38 -13.95
C GLU A 857 -22.57 -11.39 -12.91
N ALA A 858 -21.39 -10.80 -13.13
CA ALA A 858 -20.81 -9.82 -12.22
C ALA A 858 -21.66 -8.54 -12.16
N MET A 859 -22.12 -8.04 -13.30
CA MET A 859 -23.02 -6.89 -13.37
C MET A 859 -24.37 -7.19 -12.70
N SER A 860 -24.98 -8.34 -13.00
CA SER A 860 -26.24 -8.74 -12.35
C SER A 860 -26.07 -8.87 -10.83
N GLY A 861 -24.99 -9.53 -10.40
CA GLY A 861 -24.69 -9.71 -8.98
C GLY A 861 -24.54 -8.41 -8.21
N MET A 862 -23.82 -7.44 -8.76
CA MET A 862 -23.65 -6.12 -8.14
C MET A 862 -24.99 -5.35 -8.08
N MET A 863 -25.75 -5.33 -9.19
CA MET A 863 -27.04 -4.65 -9.21
C MET A 863 -28.05 -5.29 -8.27
N ASP A 864 -28.05 -6.62 -8.13
CA ASP A 864 -28.88 -7.33 -7.16
C ASP A 864 -28.56 -6.91 -5.72
N LEU A 865 -27.27 -6.80 -5.39
CA LEU A 865 -26.81 -6.33 -4.07
C LEU A 865 -27.19 -4.87 -3.78
N ILE A 866 -27.04 -3.99 -4.77
CA ILE A 866 -27.43 -2.57 -4.68
C ILE A 866 -28.95 -2.42 -4.49
N ASN A 867 -29.77 -3.25 -5.12
CA ASN A 867 -31.22 -3.17 -5.04
C ASN A 867 -31.83 -3.99 -3.88
N LYS A 868 -31.08 -4.96 -3.37
CA LYS A 868 -31.53 -5.84 -2.28
C LYS A 868 -30.34 -6.21 -1.40
N MET A 869 -29.92 -5.27 -0.57
CA MET A 869 -28.84 -5.50 0.39
C MET A 869 -29.20 -6.64 1.36
N PRO A 870 -28.37 -7.70 1.45
CA PRO A 870 -28.57 -8.75 2.43
C PRO A 870 -28.46 -8.20 3.87
N GLU A 871 -29.30 -8.71 4.76
CA GLU A 871 -29.33 -8.33 6.16
C GLU A 871 -28.57 -9.37 7.01
N SER A 872 -27.78 -8.91 7.95
CA SER A 872 -27.14 -9.74 8.98
C SER A 872 -26.90 -8.90 10.23
N ASP A 873 -27.56 -9.22 11.30
CA ASP A 873 -27.42 -8.53 12.59
C ASP A 873 -25.99 -8.65 13.12
N ASN A 874 -25.33 -9.78 12.89
CA ASN A 874 -23.97 -9.99 13.37
C ASN A 874 -22.96 -9.10 12.61
N ASN A 875 -23.05 -9.02 11.28
CA ASN A 875 -22.19 -8.14 10.48
C ASN A 875 -22.48 -6.66 10.81
N PHE A 876 -23.76 -6.31 10.99
CA PHE A 876 -24.14 -4.94 11.36
C PHE A 876 -23.54 -4.50 12.69
N LYS A 877 -23.63 -5.35 13.72
CA LYS A 877 -23.01 -5.09 15.04
C LYS A 877 -21.49 -5.00 14.91
N ALA A 878 -20.86 -5.91 14.16
CA ALA A 878 -19.42 -5.89 13.94
C ALA A 878 -18.96 -4.60 13.24
N SER A 879 -19.70 -4.11 12.23
CA SER A 879 -19.40 -2.85 11.54
C SER A 879 -19.51 -1.63 12.45
N LYS A 880 -20.52 -1.59 13.34
CA LYS A 880 -20.62 -0.53 14.35
C LYS A 880 -19.43 -0.57 15.29
N GLU A 881 -19.07 -1.73 15.79
CA GLU A 881 -17.96 -1.89 16.73
C GLU A 881 -16.63 -1.52 16.06
N ALA A 882 -16.38 -1.93 14.81
CA ALA A 882 -15.20 -1.57 14.03
C ALA A 882 -15.01 -0.05 13.95
N ILE A 883 -16.08 0.71 13.66
CA ILE A 883 -16.03 2.17 13.61
C ILE A 883 -15.72 2.76 14.99
N ILE A 884 -16.38 2.28 16.04
CA ILE A 884 -16.23 2.80 17.40
C ILE A 884 -14.81 2.53 17.93
N GLN A 885 -14.31 1.30 17.81
CA GLN A 885 -12.96 0.95 18.23
C GLN A 885 -11.90 1.67 17.39
N GLY A 886 -12.18 1.85 16.09
CA GLY A 886 -11.37 2.66 15.21
C GLY A 886 -11.20 4.09 15.71
N ILE A 887 -12.31 4.79 16.05
CA ILE A 887 -12.28 6.18 16.56
C ILE A 887 -11.64 6.25 17.95
N ARG A 888 -11.92 5.30 18.84
CA ARG A 888 -11.31 5.23 20.19
C ARG A 888 -9.78 5.21 20.12
N SER A 889 -9.24 4.43 19.19
CA SER A 889 -7.79 4.21 19.06
C SER A 889 -7.07 5.14 18.08
N GLU A 890 -7.80 5.86 17.25
CA GLU A 890 -7.22 6.80 16.30
C GLU A 890 -6.74 8.09 16.97
N ARG A 891 -5.55 8.54 16.55
CA ARG A 891 -5.03 9.87 16.89
C ARG A 891 -4.65 10.58 15.60
N ILE A 892 -5.20 11.76 15.38
CA ILE A 892 -4.73 12.65 14.32
C ILE A 892 -3.64 13.51 14.96
N THR A 893 -2.44 13.41 14.44
CA THR A 893 -1.23 14.02 15.02
C THR A 893 -0.41 14.73 13.95
N LYS A 894 0.57 15.51 14.36
CA LYS A 894 1.54 16.17 13.48
C LYS A 894 0.85 17.14 12.50
N SER A 895 1.36 17.23 11.28
CA SER A 895 0.76 18.06 10.22
C SER A 895 -0.66 17.65 9.85
N ASN A 896 -1.09 16.40 10.13
CA ASN A 896 -2.45 15.95 9.85
C ASN A 896 -3.52 16.72 10.66
N ILE A 897 -3.18 17.32 11.78
CA ILE A 897 -4.08 18.22 12.53
C ILE A 897 -4.47 19.41 11.65
N LEU A 898 -3.50 20.00 10.95
CA LEU A 898 -3.71 21.15 10.07
C LEU A 898 -4.55 20.76 8.85
N PHE A 899 -4.27 19.60 8.24
CA PHE A 899 -5.04 19.11 7.09
C PHE A 899 -6.46 18.71 7.47
N ASN A 900 -6.67 18.17 8.67
CA ASN A 900 -8.01 17.86 9.16
C ASN A 900 -8.84 19.15 9.35
N TYR A 901 -8.23 20.21 9.87
CA TYR A 901 -8.84 21.53 9.95
C TYR A 901 -9.24 22.07 8.58
N GLU A 902 -8.32 22.01 7.60
CA GLU A 902 -8.60 22.44 6.22
C GLU A 902 -9.79 21.69 5.60
N ASN A 903 -9.86 20.38 5.79
CA ASN A 903 -10.95 19.56 5.29
C ASN A 903 -12.28 19.90 6.00
N ALA A 904 -12.25 20.11 7.31
CA ALA A 904 -13.42 20.54 8.06
C ALA A 904 -13.96 21.90 7.54
N GLN A 905 -13.06 22.87 7.30
CA GLN A 905 -13.47 24.17 6.73
C GLN A 905 -14.13 24.05 5.36
N LYS A 906 -13.62 23.19 4.46
CA LYS A 906 -14.23 22.92 3.15
C LYS A 906 -15.66 22.36 3.25
N LEU A 907 -15.92 21.57 4.28
CA LEU A 907 -17.24 21.01 4.61
C LEU A 907 -18.12 21.98 5.41
N GLY A 908 -17.59 23.16 5.79
CA GLY A 908 -18.31 24.13 6.63
C GLY A 908 -18.43 23.70 8.07
N LEU A 909 -17.52 22.86 8.58
CA LEU A 909 -17.46 22.38 9.95
C LEU A 909 -16.46 23.20 10.76
N THR A 910 -16.74 23.39 12.05
CA THR A 910 -15.87 24.07 13.01
C THR A 910 -15.30 23.12 14.05
N TYR A 911 -15.52 21.82 13.91
CA TYR A 911 -15.15 20.76 14.84
C TYR A 911 -14.82 19.47 14.10
N ASP A 912 -14.20 18.54 14.80
CA ASP A 912 -13.85 17.22 14.30
C ASP A 912 -15.10 16.35 14.14
N ILE A 913 -15.52 16.05 12.91
CA ILE A 913 -16.73 15.29 12.57
C ILE A 913 -16.76 13.88 13.20
N ARG A 914 -15.60 13.32 13.62
CA ARG A 914 -15.55 12.04 14.33
C ARG A 914 -16.33 12.07 15.64
N MET A 915 -16.54 13.25 16.24
CA MET A 915 -17.41 13.42 17.42
C MET A 915 -18.85 12.98 17.13
N ASP A 916 -19.40 13.44 16.00
CA ASP A 916 -20.76 13.09 15.59
C ASP A 916 -20.88 11.61 15.24
N ILE A 917 -19.90 11.08 14.49
CA ILE A 917 -19.87 9.66 14.12
C ILE A 917 -19.82 8.78 15.37
N PHE A 918 -18.93 9.08 16.30
CA PHE A 918 -18.78 8.33 17.56
C PHE A 918 -20.05 8.33 18.40
N LYS A 919 -20.74 9.47 18.47
CA LYS A 919 -21.98 9.65 19.21
C LYS A 919 -23.18 8.94 18.56
N ASN A 920 -23.28 9.00 17.24
CA ASN A 920 -24.48 8.60 16.50
C ASN A 920 -24.48 7.13 16.09
N VAL A 921 -23.33 6.58 15.66
CA VAL A 921 -23.23 5.20 15.16
C VAL A 921 -23.79 4.16 16.13
N PRO A 922 -23.55 4.22 17.46
CA PRO A 922 -24.14 3.27 18.40
C PRO A 922 -25.67 3.22 18.38
N ASN A 923 -26.32 4.33 18.02
CA ASN A 923 -27.77 4.47 18.04
C ASN A 923 -28.46 4.11 16.71
N LEU A 924 -27.70 3.93 15.64
CA LEU A 924 -28.23 3.53 14.33
C LEU A 924 -28.75 2.10 14.36
N SER A 925 -29.84 1.85 13.66
CA SER A 925 -30.47 0.54 13.50
C SER A 925 -30.31 -0.01 12.09
N MET A 926 -30.57 -1.30 11.88
CA MET A 926 -30.65 -1.91 10.54
C MET A 926 -31.74 -1.24 9.70
N THR A 927 -32.81 -0.76 10.31
CA THR A 927 -33.85 0.00 9.63
C THR A 927 -33.31 1.31 9.06
N ASP A 928 -32.47 2.04 9.82
CA ASP A 928 -31.84 3.28 9.32
C ASP A 928 -30.92 2.98 8.13
N MET A 929 -30.19 1.86 8.18
CA MET A 929 -29.34 1.44 7.07
C MET A 929 -30.15 1.08 5.81
N LYS A 930 -31.28 0.40 5.99
CA LYS A 930 -32.19 0.07 4.86
C LYS A 930 -32.83 1.30 4.27
N ASN A 931 -33.21 2.26 5.10
CA ASN A 931 -33.71 3.54 4.62
C ASN A 931 -32.64 4.27 3.82
N PHE A 932 -31.39 4.27 4.31
CA PHE A 932 -30.26 4.85 3.58
C PHE A 932 -30.02 4.16 2.23
N GLU A 933 -30.02 2.82 2.17
CA GLU A 933 -29.94 2.07 0.91
C GLU A 933 -31.09 2.46 -0.04
N GLN A 934 -32.33 2.50 0.47
CA GLN A 934 -33.51 2.81 -0.31
C GLN A 934 -33.47 4.24 -0.87
N ASP A 935 -33.05 5.22 -0.08
CA ASP A 935 -33.06 6.63 -0.46
C ASP A 935 -31.89 6.99 -1.38
N HIS A 936 -30.74 6.34 -1.23
CA HIS A 936 -29.50 6.74 -1.87
C HIS A 936 -28.97 5.76 -2.94
N LEU A 937 -29.34 4.46 -2.92
CA LEU A 937 -28.79 3.45 -3.82
C LEU A 937 -29.87 2.72 -4.66
N LYS A 938 -30.90 2.23 -3.98
CA LYS A 938 -31.91 1.34 -4.57
C LYS A 938 -32.73 2.05 -5.66
N ASN A 939 -32.91 1.37 -6.79
CA ASN A 939 -33.67 1.88 -7.95
C ASN A 939 -33.15 3.21 -8.52
N LYS A 940 -31.93 3.64 -8.15
CA LYS A 940 -31.29 4.78 -8.79
C LYS A 940 -30.84 4.39 -10.21
N GLN A 941 -30.68 5.39 -11.05
CA GLN A 941 -30.05 5.22 -12.35
C GLN A 941 -28.53 5.22 -12.18
N TYR A 942 -27.88 4.34 -12.90
CA TYR A 942 -26.41 4.24 -12.91
C TYR A 942 -25.89 4.48 -14.32
N THR A 943 -24.91 5.36 -14.43
CA THR A 943 -24.04 5.43 -15.60
C THR A 943 -23.00 4.30 -15.48
N VAL A 944 -22.92 3.46 -16.50
CA VAL A 944 -22.00 2.31 -16.54
C VAL A 944 -20.81 2.67 -17.40
N LEU A 945 -19.62 2.59 -16.85
CA LEU A 945 -18.35 2.91 -17.50
C LEU A 945 -17.55 1.63 -17.64
N VAL A 946 -17.17 1.25 -18.86
CA VAL A 946 -16.52 -0.03 -19.15
C VAL A 946 -15.25 0.19 -19.93
N ILE A 947 -14.18 -0.48 -19.51
CA ILE A 947 -12.96 -0.68 -20.30
C ILE A 947 -12.74 -2.18 -20.53
N GLY A 948 -12.43 -2.57 -21.74
CA GLY A 948 -12.20 -3.96 -22.12
C GLY A 948 -12.13 -4.14 -23.63
N LYS A 949 -11.69 -5.32 -24.06
CA LYS A 949 -11.60 -5.65 -25.47
C LYS A 949 -12.97 -5.85 -26.08
N LYS A 950 -13.35 -5.01 -27.03
CA LYS A 950 -14.70 -4.97 -27.64
C LYS A 950 -15.23 -6.34 -28.09
N GLU A 951 -14.37 -7.15 -28.73
CA GLU A 951 -14.73 -8.47 -29.22
C GLU A 951 -15.04 -9.48 -28.12
N SER A 952 -14.57 -9.22 -26.90
CA SER A 952 -14.73 -10.08 -25.74
C SER A 952 -15.94 -9.70 -24.86
N LEU A 953 -16.51 -8.49 -25.05
CA LEU A 953 -17.61 -7.97 -24.24
C LEU A 953 -18.96 -8.48 -24.73
N ASP A 954 -19.84 -8.94 -23.83
CA ASP A 954 -21.25 -9.21 -24.12
C ASP A 954 -22.05 -7.91 -24.16
N LEU A 955 -22.08 -7.28 -25.33
CA LEU A 955 -22.78 -6.03 -25.56
C LEU A 955 -24.31 -6.16 -25.33
N LYS A 956 -24.92 -7.33 -25.61
CA LYS A 956 -26.33 -7.54 -25.34
C LYS A 956 -26.71 -7.47 -23.87
N THR A 957 -25.80 -7.95 -23.02
CA THR A 957 -25.99 -7.81 -21.58
C THR A 957 -25.80 -6.36 -21.16
N LEU A 958 -24.81 -5.66 -21.67
CA LEU A 958 -24.60 -4.24 -21.36
C LEU A 958 -25.78 -3.36 -21.81
N GLU A 959 -26.42 -3.65 -22.94
CA GLU A 959 -27.62 -2.96 -23.41
C GLU A 959 -28.82 -3.02 -22.43
N LYS A 960 -28.87 -4.01 -21.52
CA LYS A 960 -29.88 -4.08 -20.47
C LYS A 960 -29.76 -2.96 -19.43
N TYR A 961 -28.56 -2.40 -19.28
CA TYR A 961 -28.26 -1.33 -18.31
C TYR A 961 -28.36 0.05 -18.94
N GLY A 962 -28.48 0.15 -20.27
CA GLY A 962 -28.67 1.40 -20.94
C GLY A 962 -28.18 1.44 -22.37
N LYS A 963 -28.24 2.62 -22.99
CA LYS A 963 -27.74 2.83 -24.34
C LYS A 963 -26.23 2.67 -24.37
N VAL A 964 -25.73 1.69 -25.11
CA VAL A 964 -24.30 1.45 -25.31
C VAL A 964 -23.74 2.49 -26.28
N THR A 965 -22.65 3.14 -25.87
CA THR A 965 -21.91 4.13 -26.67
C THR A 965 -20.41 3.85 -26.52
N PHE A 966 -19.73 3.62 -27.63
CA PHE A 966 -18.28 3.56 -27.66
C PHE A 966 -17.71 4.96 -27.70
N LEU A 967 -16.80 5.28 -26.80
CA LEU A 967 -16.09 6.54 -26.74
C LEU A 967 -14.65 6.35 -27.25
N SER A 968 -14.19 7.33 -28.01
CA SER A 968 -12.78 7.39 -28.41
C SER A 968 -11.93 8.00 -27.29
N LEU A 969 -10.63 7.66 -27.26
CA LEU A 969 -9.69 8.26 -26.31
C LEU A 969 -9.66 9.80 -26.42
N PRO A 970 -9.64 10.44 -27.61
CA PRO A 970 -9.72 11.89 -27.71
C PRO A 970 -11.00 12.51 -27.08
N GLU A 971 -12.14 11.80 -27.09
CA GLU A 971 -13.37 12.31 -26.48
C GLU A 971 -13.29 12.38 -24.96
N ILE A 972 -12.67 11.38 -24.33
CA ILE A 972 -12.58 11.31 -22.88
C ILE A 972 -11.38 12.06 -22.30
N PHE A 973 -10.30 12.23 -23.08
CA PHE A 973 -9.10 12.98 -22.67
C PHE A 973 -9.13 14.45 -23.06
N GLY A 974 -9.91 14.84 -24.08
CA GLY A 974 -9.98 16.22 -24.55
C GLY A 974 -8.83 16.64 -25.49
N TYR A 975 -7.96 15.69 -25.91
CA TYR A 975 -6.83 15.93 -26.80
C TYR A 975 -6.54 14.76 -27.75
#